data_b78ea583f0d3c5a4a85d29289fef99d9
#
_entry.id   b78ea583f0d3c5a4a85d29289fef99d9
#
_cell.length_a   1.000
_cell.length_b   1.000
_cell.length_c   1.000
_cell.angle_alpha   90.00
_cell.angle_beta   90.00
_cell.angle_gamma   90.00
#
_symmetry.space_group_name_H-M   'P 1'
#
loop_
_entity.id
_entity.type
_entity.pdbx_description
1 polymer ?
#
loop_
_entity_poly.entity_id
_entity_poly.type
_entity_poly.pdbx_seq_one_letter_code
_entity_poly.pdbx_strand_id
1 'polypeptide(L)'
;MVIRRYLAWGAAALAAGLMLFLRWGGTALCVLLLCCLALGLIRPLRPLWRPLLCGLMAAALVGGVYALRLDAARQLTGSTLPFSGTVLSVSPYTAHRSTVYAQVAGQHRVLHLTAYLPEEDTPLAGEPIAGTLTVTGAESDGKALLLSGGVALTARALSASPAHGTSPLGALLRLRRQTVLSLRSLGEDPSSALVTAMLTAETADLPAPLRTALSAAGVSHLLAVSGLHLSILLGACARLGDALLWSRRRRAVLSALCCLIMMTLAGFSASVLRAAWMAALSLGAPLRGRRGDGLTGLGFAVIVLLLLDPAAVWDLGFLLSCGATLGILLLARPLTRLWPAARRSRPGRLLWETACVSLAAQLGTLPVAALSFGYLPAYGILSNLLILPLVYGVMLFAFLTLFCLPLGIAAYPFAAARCFAAGIAAVARGVARLPGAVLPCTAPWQWPVPAVFTVLLLAAVLLRSRRARLRLMLMGCAAGVVLLGVVLPLQRPLTLTADAATGSVLVQQGDEALLLTGVRDGYGIHSLNRFLQRCGSPAVTVLAQPPQQSDLSAGLRLAAQTEPSLFLWDTESARLGEGQLPPTVTVLPYCDTIRNILSDYTLYELENIGTVLQIGPQKVLKCWTGYGIITAEDIPADCTAVIDREGRLWTAPGCDLPVYRGGDMTILLPKEGAAP
;
A
#
# COMPACT_ATOMS: atom_id res chain seq x y z
N MET A 1 -29.48 -1.14 17.06
CA MET A 1 -28.42 -1.88 17.75
C MET A 1 -27.05 -1.21 17.66
N VAL A 2 -26.67 -0.64 16.51
CA VAL A 2 -25.38 0.08 16.31
C VAL A 2 -25.30 1.36 17.17
N ILE A 3 -26.39 2.09 17.35
CA ILE A 3 -26.45 3.37 18.09
C ILE A 3 -26.00 3.23 19.57
N ARG A 4 -26.17 2.05 20.19
CA ARG A 4 -25.78 1.82 21.61
C ARG A 4 -24.31 1.46 21.82
N ARG A 5 -23.47 1.50 20.75
CA ARG A 5 -22.04 1.17 20.81
C ARG A 5 -21.20 2.43 20.93
N TYR A 6 -21.26 3.06 22.07
CA TYR A 6 -20.63 4.37 22.33
C TYR A 6 -19.13 4.38 22.04
N LEU A 7 -18.43 3.27 22.31
CA LEU A 7 -16.98 3.19 22.06
C LEU A 7 -16.65 3.24 20.56
N ALA A 8 -17.44 2.57 19.72
CA ALA A 8 -17.24 2.60 18.27
C ALA A 8 -17.49 4.00 17.68
N TRP A 9 -18.50 4.71 18.17
CA TRP A 9 -18.77 6.10 17.76
C TRP A 9 -17.69 7.07 18.24
N GLY A 10 -17.21 6.90 19.48
CA GLY A 10 -16.08 7.68 20.01
C GLY A 10 -14.81 7.46 19.20
N ALA A 11 -14.51 6.20 18.81
CA ALA A 11 -13.38 5.87 17.95
C ALA A 11 -13.50 6.49 16.55
N ALA A 12 -14.69 6.45 15.95
CA ALA A 12 -14.94 7.07 14.64
C ALA A 12 -14.77 8.59 14.71
N ALA A 13 -15.25 9.23 15.78
CA ALA A 13 -15.08 10.67 16.00
C ALA A 13 -13.61 11.04 16.26
N LEU A 14 -12.88 10.24 17.02
CA LEU A 14 -11.44 10.43 17.24
C LEU A 14 -10.67 10.36 15.90
N ALA A 15 -10.92 9.33 15.10
CA ALA A 15 -10.27 9.16 13.81
C ALA A 15 -10.59 10.33 12.85
N ALA A 16 -11.87 10.68 12.68
CA ALA A 16 -12.28 11.79 11.83
C ALA A 16 -11.73 13.13 12.33
N GLY A 17 -11.75 13.36 13.63
CA GLY A 17 -11.22 14.57 14.26
C GLY A 17 -9.72 14.70 14.03
N LEU A 18 -8.95 13.63 14.20
CA LEU A 18 -7.51 13.62 13.93
C LEU A 18 -7.19 13.82 12.46
N MET A 19 -7.92 13.16 11.54
CA MET A 19 -7.76 13.38 10.10
C MET A 19 -7.89 14.85 9.74
N LEU A 20 -8.93 15.51 10.22
CA LEU A 20 -9.20 16.90 9.92
C LEU A 20 -8.24 17.84 10.65
N PHE A 21 -7.91 17.55 11.91
CA PHE A 21 -6.95 18.34 12.68
C PHE A 21 -5.55 18.35 12.04
N LEU A 22 -5.05 17.18 11.66
CA LEU A 22 -3.72 17.04 11.05
C LEU A 22 -3.65 17.65 9.65
N ARG A 23 -4.77 17.75 8.92
CA ARG A 23 -4.83 18.29 7.55
C ARG A 23 -5.09 19.79 7.50
N TRP A 24 -6.02 20.30 8.32
CA TRP A 24 -6.50 21.67 8.28
C TRP A 24 -6.39 22.43 9.62
N GLY A 25 -5.72 21.83 10.61
CA GLY A 25 -5.52 22.45 11.91
C GLY A 25 -6.78 22.52 12.80
N GLY A 26 -6.71 23.36 13.82
CA GLY A 26 -7.76 23.49 14.83
C GLY A 26 -9.09 24.03 14.31
N THR A 27 -9.10 24.81 13.24
CA THR A 27 -10.32 25.42 12.67
C THR A 27 -11.33 24.36 12.21
N ALA A 28 -10.87 23.34 11.47
CA ALA A 28 -11.73 22.26 11.02
C ALA A 28 -12.30 21.44 12.20
N LEU A 29 -11.51 21.27 13.25
CA LEU A 29 -11.97 20.58 14.47
C LEU A 29 -13.02 21.40 15.21
N CYS A 30 -12.89 22.73 15.28
CA CYS A 30 -13.91 23.61 15.86
C CYS A 30 -15.25 23.49 15.12
N VAL A 31 -15.23 23.44 13.78
CA VAL A 31 -16.44 23.22 12.97
C VAL A 31 -17.09 21.88 13.31
N LEU A 32 -16.31 20.81 13.41
CA LEU A 32 -16.84 19.50 13.81
C LEU A 32 -17.43 19.50 15.22
N LEU A 33 -16.79 20.17 16.17
CA LEU A 33 -17.29 20.29 17.53
C LEU A 33 -18.64 21.03 17.55
N LEU A 34 -18.77 22.12 16.80
CA LEU A 34 -20.04 22.85 16.65
C LEU A 34 -21.12 21.99 15.99
N CYS A 35 -20.80 21.27 14.93
CA CYS A 35 -21.72 20.31 14.30
C CYS A 35 -22.14 19.20 15.28
N CYS A 36 -21.21 18.69 16.09
CA CYS A 36 -21.51 17.68 17.09
C CYS A 36 -22.45 18.21 18.18
N LEU A 37 -22.24 19.44 18.63
CA LEU A 37 -23.14 20.08 19.59
C LEU A 37 -24.55 20.27 18.99
N ALA A 38 -24.63 20.71 17.73
CA ALA A 38 -25.92 20.84 17.00
C ALA A 38 -26.64 19.47 16.87
N LEU A 39 -25.95 18.36 16.68
CA LEU A 39 -26.53 17.00 16.69
C LEU A 39 -27.20 16.67 18.03
N GLY A 40 -26.75 17.25 19.14
CA GLY A 40 -27.37 17.13 20.46
C GLY A 40 -28.78 17.69 20.56
N LEU A 41 -29.13 18.67 19.69
CA LEU A 41 -30.45 19.26 19.61
C LEU A 41 -31.45 18.34 18.88
N ILE A 42 -30.99 17.44 18.04
CA ILE A 42 -31.83 16.53 17.25
C ILE A 42 -32.19 15.32 18.09
N ARG A 43 -33.44 15.21 18.54
CA ARG A 43 -33.91 14.13 19.45
C ARG A 43 -33.48 12.71 19.09
N PRO A 44 -33.61 12.18 17.83
CA PRO A 44 -33.23 10.81 17.48
C PRO A 44 -31.71 10.56 17.51
N LEU A 45 -30.86 11.61 17.45
CA LEU A 45 -29.40 11.55 17.42
C LEU A 45 -28.75 11.88 18.79
N ARG A 46 -29.53 12.34 19.74
CA ARG A 46 -29.08 12.67 21.11
C ARG A 46 -28.19 11.60 21.77
N PRO A 47 -28.44 10.27 21.65
CA PRO A 47 -27.55 9.30 22.30
C PRO A 47 -26.15 9.23 21.68
N LEU A 48 -25.91 9.82 20.49
CA LEU A 48 -24.64 9.81 19.79
C LEU A 48 -23.75 11.00 20.15
N TRP A 49 -24.32 12.13 20.55
CA TRP A 49 -23.54 13.36 20.74
C TRP A 49 -22.43 13.22 21.80
N ARG A 50 -22.71 12.53 22.92
CA ARG A 50 -21.72 12.33 23.98
C ARG A 50 -20.48 11.57 23.51
N PRO A 51 -20.58 10.34 22.91
CA PRO A 51 -19.41 9.64 22.44
C PRO A 51 -18.70 10.36 21.29
N LEU A 52 -19.44 11.06 20.41
CA LEU A 52 -18.84 11.86 19.36
C LEU A 52 -18.05 13.04 19.94
N LEU A 53 -18.64 13.77 20.88
CA LEU A 53 -17.97 14.89 21.56
C LEU A 53 -16.70 14.43 22.30
N CYS A 54 -16.79 13.35 23.08
CA CYS A 54 -15.63 12.79 23.76
C CYS A 54 -14.52 12.39 22.77
N GLY A 55 -14.88 11.78 21.64
CA GLY A 55 -13.92 11.42 20.59
C GLY A 55 -13.26 12.64 19.96
N LEU A 56 -14.00 13.69 19.65
CA LEU A 56 -13.48 14.94 19.08
C LEU A 56 -12.62 15.72 20.08
N MET A 57 -12.99 15.75 21.36
CA MET A 57 -12.16 16.36 22.41
C MET A 57 -10.84 15.57 22.59
N ALA A 58 -10.91 14.25 22.55
CA ALA A 58 -9.70 13.40 22.54
C ALA A 58 -8.83 13.68 21.30
N ALA A 59 -9.43 13.89 20.12
CA ALA A 59 -8.70 14.26 18.91
C ALA A 59 -7.99 15.61 19.05
N ALA A 60 -8.63 16.60 19.68
CA ALA A 60 -8.03 17.90 19.96
C ALA A 60 -6.80 17.77 20.87
N LEU A 61 -6.96 17.02 21.95
CA LEU A 61 -5.89 16.83 22.92
C LEU A 61 -4.72 16.06 22.31
N VAL A 62 -5.01 14.91 21.71
CA VAL A 62 -4.00 14.01 21.13
C VAL A 62 -3.30 14.66 19.94
N GLY A 63 -4.07 15.28 19.05
CA GLY A 63 -3.55 16.02 17.91
C GLY A 63 -2.70 17.23 18.31
N GLY A 64 -3.12 17.97 19.35
CA GLY A 64 -2.34 19.07 19.89
C GLY A 64 -1.01 18.62 20.49
N VAL A 65 -1.02 17.56 21.31
CA VAL A 65 0.23 16.97 21.86
C VAL A 65 1.14 16.49 20.74
N TYR A 66 0.57 15.86 19.70
CA TYR A 66 1.32 15.40 18.53
C TYR A 66 1.95 16.56 17.75
N ALA A 67 1.17 17.65 17.52
CA ALA A 67 1.67 18.84 16.85
C ALA A 67 2.84 19.47 17.60
N LEU A 68 2.75 19.61 18.94
CA LEU A 68 3.82 20.11 19.77
C LEU A 68 5.09 19.23 19.69
N ARG A 69 4.93 17.89 19.65
CA ARG A 69 6.07 16.97 19.46
C ARG A 69 6.71 17.12 18.10
N LEU A 70 5.89 17.27 17.05
CA LEU A 70 6.39 17.48 15.69
C LEU A 70 7.12 18.81 15.53
N ASP A 71 6.60 19.89 16.14
CA ASP A 71 7.24 21.20 16.11
C ASP A 71 8.57 21.18 16.90
N ALA A 72 8.59 20.53 18.06
CA ALA A 72 9.83 20.33 18.82
C ALA A 72 10.86 19.48 18.05
N ALA A 73 10.40 18.54 17.22
CA ALA A 73 11.28 17.78 16.34
C ALA A 73 11.79 18.62 15.16
N ARG A 74 10.96 19.48 14.58
CA ARG A 74 11.34 20.42 13.51
C ARG A 74 12.37 21.46 13.95
N GLN A 75 12.33 21.88 15.19
CA GLN A 75 13.33 22.83 15.75
C GLN A 75 14.76 22.27 15.73
N LEU A 76 14.92 20.93 15.65
CA LEU A 76 16.23 20.31 15.53
C LEU A 76 16.77 20.32 14.08
N THR A 77 15.98 20.74 13.09
CA THR A 77 16.41 20.79 11.68
C THR A 77 17.60 21.70 11.50
N GLY A 78 18.62 21.22 10.77
CA GLY A 78 19.89 21.92 10.57
C GLY A 78 20.91 21.70 11.67
N SER A 79 20.55 21.11 12.80
CA SER A 79 21.50 20.83 13.89
C SER A 79 22.32 19.56 13.62
N THR A 80 23.59 19.60 14.02
CA THR A 80 24.48 18.43 14.03
C THR A 80 24.53 17.87 15.43
N LEU A 81 24.11 16.63 15.58
CA LEU A 81 23.93 15.99 16.89
C LEU A 81 24.59 14.60 16.93
N PRO A 82 25.15 14.21 18.07
CA PRO A 82 25.54 12.82 18.29
C PRO A 82 24.31 11.94 18.44
N PHE A 83 24.41 10.69 17.99
CA PHE A 83 23.38 9.69 18.18
C PHE A 83 23.97 8.35 18.57
N SER A 84 23.19 7.57 19.31
CA SER A 84 23.47 6.16 19.57
C SER A 84 22.16 5.40 19.60
N GLY A 85 22.11 4.26 18.93
CA GLY A 85 20.84 3.55 18.81
C GLY A 85 20.96 2.16 18.20
N THR A 86 19.81 1.59 17.87
CA THR A 86 19.68 0.25 17.27
C THR A 86 19.02 0.38 15.91
N VAL A 87 19.57 -0.27 14.90
CA VAL A 87 19.00 -0.34 13.56
C VAL A 87 17.70 -1.15 13.59
N LEU A 88 16.60 -0.55 13.15
CA LEU A 88 15.29 -1.22 13.07
C LEU A 88 15.14 -1.95 11.73
N SER A 89 15.47 -1.29 10.64
CA SER A 89 15.41 -1.85 9.29
C SER A 89 16.37 -1.13 8.36
N VAL A 90 16.84 -1.84 7.35
CA VAL A 90 17.59 -1.28 6.23
C VAL A 90 16.71 -1.34 5.00
N SER A 91 16.77 -0.33 4.14
CA SER A 91 15.98 -0.31 2.90
C SER A 91 16.45 -1.43 1.97
N PRO A 92 15.55 -2.25 1.46
CA PRO A 92 15.93 -3.29 0.49
C PRO A 92 16.29 -2.70 -0.89
N TYR A 93 16.01 -1.42 -1.12
CA TYR A 93 16.19 -0.77 -2.42
C TYR A 93 17.40 0.16 -2.48
N THR A 94 17.86 0.62 -1.32
CA THR A 94 19.03 1.50 -1.20
C THR A 94 19.80 1.13 0.05
N ALA A 95 21.02 0.62 -0.11
CA ALA A 95 21.90 0.29 1.02
C ALA A 95 22.23 1.51 1.91
N HIS A 96 21.95 2.72 1.42
CA HIS A 96 22.25 3.97 2.12
C HIS A 96 21.12 4.49 3.02
N ARG A 97 19.96 3.80 3.08
CA ARG A 97 18.84 4.24 3.93
C ARG A 97 18.51 3.21 5.00
N SER A 98 18.61 3.63 6.25
CA SER A 98 18.25 2.80 7.41
C SER A 98 17.27 3.53 8.31
N THR A 99 16.41 2.77 8.98
CA THR A 99 15.57 3.28 10.07
C THR A 99 16.21 2.86 11.39
N VAL A 100 16.46 3.80 12.28
CA VAL A 100 17.18 3.59 13.53
C VAL A 100 16.37 4.12 14.69
N TYR A 101 16.31 3.37 15.79
CA TYR A 101 15.79 3.86 17.05
C TYR A 101 16.96 4.30 17.93
N ALA A 102 17.12 5.59 18.09
CA ALA A 102 18.30 6.16 18.72
C ALA A 102 17.96 7.24 19.74
N GLN A 103 18.89 7.44 20.67
CA GLN A 103 18.91 8.59 21.57
C GLN A 103 19.56 9.77 20.84
N VAL A 104 18.81 10.86 20.70
CA VAL A 104 19.25 12.12 20.09
C VAL A 104 18.81 13.26 20.99
N ALA A 105 19.73 14.17 21.32
CA ALA A 105 19.47 15.29 22.24
C ALA A 105 18.78 14.86 23.57
N GLY A 106 19.20 13.72 24.13
CA GLY A 106 18.66 13.19 25.38
C GLY A 106 17.29 12.49 25.28
N GLN A 107 16.69 12.44 24.08
CA GLN A 107 15.40 11.77 23.85
C GLN A 107 15.55 10.58 22.89
N HIS A 108 14.81 9.52 23.15
CA HIS A 108 14.71 8.40 22.22
C HIS A 108 13.77 8.74 21.06
N ARG A 109 14.26 8.64 19.83
CA ARG A 109 13.53 8.97 18.61
C ARG A 109 13.80 7.94 17.52
N VAL A 110 12.86 7.79 16.60
CA VAL A 110 13.08 7.07 15.35
C VAL A 110 13.72 8.01 14.35
N LEU A 111 14.76 7.52 13.69
CA LEU A 111 15.53 8.24 12.69
C LEU A 111 15.40 7.53 11.34
N HIS A 112 15.08 8.26 10.29
CA HIS A 112 15.32 7.86 8.92
C HIS A 112 16.69 8.38 8.49
N LEU A 113 17.68 7.52 8.62
CA LEU A 113 19.07 7.86 8.40
C LEU A 113 19.46 7.57 6.96
N THR A 114 19.97 8.57 6.26
CA THR A 114 20.66 8.40 4.99
C THR A 114 22.17 8.46 5.28
N ALA A 115 22.86 7.33 5.07
CA ALA A 115 24.29 7.21 5.32
C ALA A 115 24.99 6.76 4.04
N TYR A 116 26.06 7.44 3.64
CA TYR A 116 26.98 6.97 2.60
C TYR A 116 28.03 6.08 3.26
N LEU A 117 27.63 4.87 3.63
CA LEU A 117 28.56 3.85 4.12
C LEU A 117 28.95 2.93 2.97
N PRO A 118 30.20 2.41 2.93
CA PRO A 118 30.57 1.33 2.04
C PRO A 118 29.61 0.14 2.22
N GLU A 119 29.35 -0.64 1.17
CA GLU A 119 28.42 -1.77 1.24
C GLU A 119 28.82 -2.80 2.31
N GLU A 120 30.12 -2.98 2.54
CA GLU A 120 30.69 -3.89 3.54
C GLU A 120 30.38 -3.47 5.00
N ASP A 121 30.18 -2.17 5.25
CA ASP A 121 29.94 -1.60 6.57
C ASP A 121 28.45 -1.27 6.84
N THR A 122 27.55 -1.71 5.96
CA THR A 122 26.12 -1.43 6.14
C THR A 122 25.57 -2.17 7.37
N PRO A 123 25.14 -1.44 8.41
CA PRO A 123 24.67 -2.08 9.65
C PRO A 123 23.38 -2.85 9.40
N LEU A 124 23.28 -4.03 10.00
CA LEU A 124 22.15 -4.91 9.86
C LEU A 124 21.09 -4.65 10.93
N ALA A 125 19.83 -5.01 10.66
CA ALA A 125 18.74 -4.87 11.63
C ALA A 125 19.07 -5.57 12.97
N GLY A 126 18.89 -4.85 14.07
CA GLY A 126 19.20 -5.29 15.42
C GLY A 126 20.62 -4.97 15.89
N GLU A 127 21.45 -4.40 15.04
CA GLU A 127 22.81 -3.99 15.42
C GLU A 127 22.80 -2.59 16.04
N PRO A 128 23.62 -2.37 17.09
CA PRO A 128 23.80 -1.06 17.66
C PRO A 128 24.75 -0.22 16.80
N ILE A 129 24.39 1.05 16.59
CA ILE A 129 25.22 2.03 15.87
C ILE A 129 25.30 3.32 16.66
N ALA A 130 26.40 4.04 16.49
CA ALA A 130 26.59 5.37 17.05
C ALA A 130 27.36 6.24 16.05
N GLY A 131 27.21 7.55 16.17
CA GLY A 131 27.89 8.50 15.31
C GLY A 131 27.37 9.91 15.45
N THR A 132 27.60 10.71 14.42
CA THR A 132 27.08 12.07 14.30
C THR A 132 26.19 12.19 13.07
N LEU A 133 25.11 12.95 13.21
CA LEU A 133 24.16 13.18 12.13
C LEU A 133 23.77 14.65 12.04
N THR A 134 23.38 15.07 10.85
CA THR A 134 22.70 16.35 10.63
C THR A 134 21.23 16.09 10.40
N VAL A 135 20.35 16.71 11.19
CA VAL A 135 18.91 16.59 11.03
C VAL A 135 18.46 17.38 9.83
N THR A 136 17.85 16.73 8.84
CA THR A 136 17.33 17.37 7.63
C THR A 136 15.85 17.72 7.71
N GLY A 137 15.12 17.08 8.64
CA GLY A 137 13.70 17.34 8.85
C GLY A 137 13.07 16.44 9.89
N ALA A 138 11.77 16.62 10.08
CA ALA A 138 10.96 15.75 10.91
C ALA A 138 9.67 15.40 10.17
N GLU A 139 9.30 14.12 10.18
CA GLU A 139 8.13 13.62 9.50
C GLU A 139 7.28 12.68 10.38
N SER A 140 6.07 12.45 9.93
CA SER A 140 5.18 11.45 10.52
C SER A 140 5.55 10.07 9.96
N ASP A 141 5.78 9.08 10.83
CA ASP A 141 6.05 7.71 10.42
C ASP A 141 5.24 6.70 11.25
N GLY A 142 4.33 5.99 10.59
CA GLY A 142 3.54 4.93 11.20
C GLY A 142 4.37 3.75 11.73
N LYS A 143 5.59 3.54 11.24
CA LYS A 143 6.51 2.53 11.78
C LYS A 143 7.12 2.93 13.13
N ALA A 144 7.13 4.22 13.43
CA ALA A 144 7.58 4.78 14.70
C ALA A 144 6.56 4.67 15.85
N LEU A 145 5.43 4.00 15.60
CA LEU A 145 4.25 3.93 16.46
C LEU A 145 4.55 3.70 17.94
N LEU A 146 5.22 2.59 18.23
CA LEU A 146 5.47 2.18 19.60
C LEU A 146 6.72 2.83 20.23
N LEU A 147 7.57 3.41 19.41
CA LEU A 147 8.90 3.83 19.83
C LEU A 147 9.03 5.34 20.05
N SER A 148 8.38 6.16 19.21
CA SER A 148 8.48 7.62 19.27
C SER A 148 7.15 8.36 19.13
N GLY A 149 6.02 7.67 19.30
CA GLY A 149 4.69 8.26 19.18
C GLY A 149 4.39 8.81 17.80
N GLY A 150 4.90 8.16 16.75
CA GLY A 150 4.61 8.47 15.36
C GLY A 150 5.42 9.63 14.74
N VAL A 151 6.41 10.17 15.44
CA VAL A 151 7.31 11.21 14.91
C VAL A 151 8.70 10.61 14.67
N ALA A 152 9.18 10.73 13.45
CA ALA A 152 10.54 10.36 13.04
C ALA A 152 11.32 11.60 12.60
N LEU A 153 12.63 11.59 12.82
CA LEU A 153 13.55 12.56 12.28
C LEU A 153 14.16 12.02 10.98
N THR A 154 14.17 12.82 9.94
CA THR A 154 15.00 12.56 8.77
C THR A 154 16.37 13.17 8.99
N ALA A 155 17.42 12.40 8.78
CA ALA A 155 18.77 12.83 9.05
C ALA A 155 19.77 12.25 8.05
N ARG A 156 20.87 12.97 7.83
CA ARG A 156 22.03 12.50 7.09
C ARG A 156 23.15 12.17 8.07
N ALA A 157 23.65 10.96 8.04
CA ALA A 157 24.81 10.61 8.84
C ALA A 157 26.07 11.25 8.28
N LEU A 158 26.83 11.89 9.15
CA LEU A 158 28.19 12.37 8.88
C LEU A 158 29.22 11.30 9.20
N SER A 159 28.99 10.58 10.28
CA SER A 159 29.73 9.39 10.69
C SER A 159 28.78 8.39 11.30
N ALA A 160 28.99 7.10 11.04
CA ALA A 160 28.29 6.03 11.70
C ALA A 160 29.23 4.84 11.82
N SER A 161 29.32 4.26 12.99
CA SER A 161 30.16 3.11 13.30
C SER A 161 29.38 2.09 14.15
N PRO A 162 29.70 0.80 14.06
CA PRO A 162 29.16 -0.19 14.96
C PRO A 162 29.45 0.22 16.41
N ALA A 163 28.45 0.14 17.27
CA ALA A 163 28.56 0.45 18.68
C ALA A 163 28.49 -0.83 19.52
N HIS A 164 29.06 -0.80 20.72
CA HIS A 164 28.90 -1.89 21.68
C HIS A 164 27.66 -1.65 22.53
N GLY A 165 26.82 -2.68 22.66
CA GLY A 165 25.64 -2.62 23.51
C GLY A 165 24.58 -3.65 23.10
N THR A 166 23.80 -4.10 24.06
CA THR A 166 22.67 -4.99 23.82
C THR A 166 21.41 -4.32 24.33
N SER A 167 20.50 -3.97 23.42
CA SER A 167 19.15 -3.56 23.80
C SER A 167 18.19 -4.76 23.69
N PRO A 168 17.16 -4.85 24.53
CA PRO A 168 16.13 -5.88 24.40
C PRO A 168 15.47 -5.86 22.99
N LEU A 169 15.26 -4.66 22.46
CA LEU A 169 14.74 -4.46 21.11
C LEU A 169 15.71 -5.00 20.06
N GLY A 170 17.01 -4.73 20.20
CA GLY A 170 18.04 -5.26 19.30
C GLY A 170 18.12 -6.79 19.33
N ALA A 171 17.99 -7.41 20.52
CA ALA A 171 17.93 -8.86 20.63
C ALA A 171 16.72 -9.45 19.89
N LEU A 172 15.56 -8.82 20.01
CA LEU A 172 14.33 -9.23 19.33
C LEU A 172 14.46 -9.11 17.80
N LEU A 173 15.05 -8.02 17.31
CA LEU A 173 15.29 -7.81 15.87
C LEU A 173 16.32 -8.77 15.30
N ARG A 174 17.38 -9.08 16.07
CA ARG A 174 18.34 -10.13 15.69
C ARG A 174 17.68 -11.49 15.57
N LEU A 175 16.82 -11.86 16.53
CA LEU A 175 16.06 -13.11 16.49
C LEU A 175 15.17 -13.15 15.22
N ARG A 176 14.44 -12.06 14.94
CA ARG A 176 13.64 -11.95 13.72
C ARG A 176 14.51 -12.13 12.47
N ARG A 177 15.65 -11.42 12.39
CA ARG A 177 16.60 -11.54 11.26
C ARG A 177 17.11 -12.97 11.09
N GLN A 178 17.55 -13.60 12.18
CA GLN A 178 18.01 -15.01 12.14
C GLN A 178 16.92 -15.94 11.64
N THR A 179 15.67 -15.74 12.09
CA THR A 179 14.53 -16.53 11.61
C THR A 179 14.31 -16.32 10.10
N VAL A 180 14.37 -15.09 9.61
CA VAL A 180 14.25 -14.80 8.17
C VAL A 180 15.36 -15.47 7.36
N LEU A 181 16.61 -15.36 7.83
CA LEU A 181 17.76 -15.99 7.17
C LEU A 181 17.64 -17.53 7.18
N SER A 182 17.21 -18.11 8.28
CA SER A 182 16.96 -19.56 8.36
C SER A 182 15.82 -20.01 7.43
N LEU A 183 14.79 -19.19 7.21
CA LEU A 183 13.74 -19.50 6.23
C LEU A 183 14.25 -19.38 4.79
N ARG A 184 15.08 -18.38 4.50
CA ARG A 184 15.71 -18.20 3.18
C ARG A 184 16.61 -19.38 2.83
N SER A 185 17.40 -19.90 3.78
CA SER A 185 18.27 -21.06 3.54
C SER A 185 17.52 -22.36 3.22
N LEU A 186 16.21 -22.44 3.49
CA LEU A 186 15.37 -23.58 3.15
C LEU A 186 14.90 -23.59 1.68
N GLY A 187 15.04 -22.47 0.95
CA GLY A 187 14.74 -22.39 -0.47
C GLY A 187 14.76 -20.95 -1.01
N GLU A 188 15.22 -20.79 -2.24
CA GLU A 188 15.42 -19.50 -2.93
C GLU A 188 14.39 -19.23 -4.03
N ASP A 189 13.47 -20.18 -4.29
CA ASP A 189 12.47 -20.06 -5.33
C ASP A 189 11.35 -19.04 -4.98
N PRO A 190 10.61 -18.52 -5.95
CA PRO A 190 9.53 -17.52 -5.71
C PRO A 190 8.46 -17.98 -4.71
N SER A 191 8.22 -19.30 -4.60
CA SER A 191 7.26 -19.84 -3.64
C SER A 191 7.80 -19.80 -2.22
N SER A 192 9.11 -20.04 -2.05
CA SER A 192 9.82 -19.88 -0.76
C SER A 192 9.80 -18.41 -0.30
N ALA A 193 10.07 -17.48 -1.21
CA ALA A 193 9.97 -16.05 -0.96
C ALA A 193 8.54 -15.65 -0.53
N LEU A 194 7.51 -16.24 -1.16
CA LEU A 194 6.12 -15.99 -0.81
C LEU A 194 5.78 -16.52 0.60
N VAL A 195 6.22 -17.72 0.98
CA VAL A 195 6.04 -18.26 2.35
C VAL A 195 6.69 -17.36 3.38
N THR A 196 7.93 -16.93 3.13
CA THR A 196 8.67 -16.02 4.03
C THR A 196 7.96 -14.68 4.14
N ALA A 197 7.51 -14.08 3.03
CA ALA A 197 6.75 -12.83 3.02
C ALA A 197 5.44 -12.92 3.81
N MET A 198 4.68 -14.00 3.66
CA MET A 198 3.42 -14.21 4.37
C MET A 198 3.63 -14.38 5.88
N LEU A 199 4.77 -14.92 6.31
CA LEU A 199 5.06 -15.15 7.73
C LEU A 199 5.69 -13.94 8.41
N THR A 200 6.58 -13.20 7.72
CA THR A 200 7.45 -12.18 8.31
C THR A 200 7.19 -10.76 7.79
N ALA A 201 6.33 -10.60 6.80
CA ALA A 201 6.13 -9.37 6.01
C ALA A 201 7.40 -8.90 5.26
N GLU A 202 8.43 -9.76 5.12
CA GLU A 202 9.63 -9.45 4.35
C GLU A 202 9.40 -9.76 2.88
N THR A 203 9.33 -8.73 2.05
CA THR A 203 8.96 -8.85 0.63
C THR A 203 10.12 -8.55 -0.33
N ALA A 204 11.33 -8.35 0.18
CA ALA A 204 12.49 -7.98 -0.64
C ALA A 204 12.80 -9.03 -1.71
N ASP A 205 12.73 -10.32 -1.34
CA ASP A 205 13.08 -11.44 -2.23
C ASP A 205 11.95 -11.84 -3.19
N LEU A 206 10.76 -11.21 -3.05
CA LEU A 206 9.62 -11.55 -3.87
C LEU A 206 9.79 -10.95 -5.28
N PRO A 207 9.84 -11.78 -6.35
CA PRO A 207 9.97 -11.28 -7.72
C PRO A 207 8.88 -10.27 -8.07
N ALA A 208 9.26 -9.19 -8.77
CA ALA A 208 8.32 -8.13 -9.16
C ALA A 208 7.13 -8.66 -9.97
N PRO A 209 7.28 -9.59 -10.95
CA PRO A 209 6.14 -10.15 -11.67
C PRO A 209 5.13 -10.87 -10.77
N LEU A 210 5.61 -11.59 -9.74
CA LEU A 210 4.71 -12.26 -8.81
C LEU A 210 3.99 -11.25 -7.91
N ARG A 211 4.67 -10.19 -7.48
CA ARG A 211 4.07 -9.09 -6.70
C ARG A 211 2.97 -8.40 -7.49
N THR A 212 3.22 -8.11 -8.77
CA THR A 212 2.23 -7.51 -9.69
C THR A 212 1.04 -8.44 -9.91
N ALA A 213 1.27 -9.73 -10.11
CA ALA A 213 0.19 -10.72 -10.28
C ALA A 213 -0.70 -10.83 -9.02
N LEU A 214 -0.11 -10.84 -7.81
CA LEU A 214 -0.84 -10.82 -6.55
C LEU A 214 -1.67 -9.54 -6.39
N SER A 215 -1.15 -8.42 -6.88
CA SER A 215 -1.83 -7.11 -6.87
C SER A 215 -3.03 -7.11 -7.81
N ALA A 216 -2.85 -7.53 -9.06
CA ALA A 216 -3.90 -7.63 -10.05
C ALA A 216 -5.01 -8.62 -9.64
N ALA A 217 -4.64 -9.71 -8.98
CA ALA A 217 -5.58 -10.67 -8.40
C ALA A 217 -6.30 -10.13 -7.13
N GLY A 218 -5.93 -8.97 -6.58
CA GLY A 218 -6.54 -8.37 -5.39
C GLY A 218 -6.15 -9.03 -4.09
N VAL A 219 -5.03 -9.75 -4.06
CA VAL A 219 -4.55 -10.50 -2.89
C VAL A 219 -3.24 -9.99 -2.32
N SER A 220 -2.82 -8.76 -2.66
CA SER A 220 -1.62 -8.10 -2.10
C SER A 220 -1.62 -8.04 -0.56
N HIS A 221 -2.80 -8.05 0.06
CA HIS A 221 -2.94 -8.08 1.50
C HIS A 221 -2.37 -9.34 2.17
N LEU A 222 -2.07 -10.39 1.41
CA LEU A 222 -1.37 -11.59 1.89
C LEU A 222 0.12 -11.33 2.16
N LEU A 223 0.71 -10.33 1.49
CA LEU A 223 2.11 -9.94 1.69
C LEU A 223 2.30 -9.11 2.98
N ALA A 224 1.24 -8.46 3.43
CA ALA A 224 1.21 -7.83 4.74
C ALA A 224 0.62 -8.80 5.75
N VAL A 225 1.34 -9.10 6.82
CA VAL A 225 0.78 -9.95 7.88
C VAL A 225 -0.50 -9.30 8.41
N SER A 226 -1.61 -10.01 8.28
CA SER A 226 -2.96 -9.48 8.48
C SER A 226 -3.68 -10.15 9.66
N GLY A 227 -4.83 -9.59 10.02
CA GLY A 227 -5.73 -10.20 10.99
C GLY A 227 -6.21 -11.60 10.59
N LEU A 228 -6.23 -11.94 9.30
CA LEU A 228 -6.53 -13.28 8.81
C LEU A 228 -5.45 -14.29 9.27
N HIS A 229 -4.16 -13.95 9.06
CA HIS A 229 -3.03 -14.79 9.47
C HIS A 229 -3.09 -15.09 10.98
N LEU A 230 -3.33 -14.05 11.78
CA LEU A 230 -3.48 -14.20 13.22
C LEU A 230 -4.71 -15.03 13.58
N SER A 231 -5.84 -14.85 12.88
CA SER A 231 -7.07 -15.63 13.13
C SER A 231 -6.91 -17.11 12.80
N ILE A 232 -6.16 -17.44 11.74
CA ILE A 232 -5.83 -18.83 11.38
C ILE A 232 -5.02 -19.48 12.51
N LEU A 233 -3.99 -18.77 12.98
CA LEU A 233 -3.13 -19.25 14.06
C LEU A 233 -3.91 -19.45 15.36
N LEU A 234 -4.70 -18.47 15.77
CA LEU A 234 -5.53 -18.56 16.98
C LEU A 234 -6.58 -19.67 16.88
N GLY A 235 -7.15 -19.88 15.68
CA GLY A 235 -8.04 -20.99 15.39
C GLY A 235 -7.35 -22.35 15.52
N ALA A 236 -6.10 -22.46 15.05
CA ALA A 236 -5.29 -23.68 15.24
C ALA A 236 -4.98 -23.92 16.72
N CYS A 237 -4.57 -22.87 17.47
CA CYS A 237 -4.35 -22.97 18.92
C CYS A 237 -5.59 -23.40 19.69
N ALA A 238 -6.77 -22.88 19.30
CA ALA A 238 -8.04 -23.25 19.92
C ALA A 238 -8.34 -24.73 19.70
N ARG A 239 -8.22 -25.23 18.45
CA ARG A 239 -8.45 -26.64 18.10
C ARG A 239 -7.47 -27.58 18.79
N LEU A 240 -6.18 -27.19 18.85
CA LEU A 240 -5.16 -27.95 19.59
C LEU A 240 -5.51 -28.03 21.06
N GLY A 241 -5.90 -26.89 21.67
CA GLY A 241 -6.30 -26.85 23.05
C GLY A 241 -7.59 -27.65 23.36
N ASP A 242 -8.52 -27.73 22.40
CA ASP A 242 -9.71 -28.59 22.50
C ASP A 242 -9.33 -30.06 22.40
N ALA A 243 -8.45 -30.44 21.47
CA ALA A 243 -7.94 -31.80 21.31
C ALA A 243 -7.17 -32.30 22.53
N LEU A 244 -6.41 -31.40 23.18
CA LEU A 244 -5.63 -31.67 24.40
C LEU A 244 -6.43 -31.47 25.69
N LEU A 245 -7.73 -31.17 25.58
CA LEU A 245 -8.64 -30.93 26.71
C LEU A 245 -8.11 -29.84 27.69
N TRP A 246 -7.43 -28.83 27.16
CA TRP A 246 -6.83 -27.77 27.95
C TRP A 246 -7.89 -26.81 28.53
N SER A 247 -7.61 -26.31 29.73
CA SER A 247 -8.42 -25.26 30.36
C SER A 247 -8.41 -23.97 29.53
N ARG A 248 -9.46 -23.16 29.66
CA ARG A 248 -9.57 -21.85 28.98
C ARG A 248 -8.34 -20.95 29.24
N ARG A 249 -7.75 -20.99 30.42
CA ARG A 249 -6.55 -20.21 30.78
C ARG A 249 -5.34 -20.68 29.98
N ARG A 250 -5.07 -22.00 29.90
CA ARG A 250 -3.94 -22.54 29.11
C ARG A 250 -4.07 -22.18 27.62
N ARG A 251 -5.28 -22.28 27.06
CA ARG A 251 -5.55 -21.87 25.67
C ARG A 251 -5.32 -20.36 25.46
N ALA A 252 -5.73 -19.51 26.40
CA ALA A 252 -5.51 -18.07 26.33
C ALA A 252 -4.00 -17.73 26.38
N VAL A 253 -3.22 -18.41 27.22
CA VAL A 253 -1.76 -18.23 27.32
C VAL A 253 -1.08 -18.64 26.00
N LEU A 254 -1.41 -19.83 25.44
CA LEU A 254 -0.87 -20.24 24.14
C LEU A 254 -1.20 -19.22 23.05
N SER A 255 -2.46 -18.78 22.98
CA SER A 255 -2.91 -17.79 22.02
C SER A 255 -2.17 -16.46 22.16
N ALA A 256 -1.94 -15.99 23.40
CA ALA A 256 -1.19 -14.77 23.67
C ALA A 256 0.28 -14.89 23.24
N LEU A 257 0.90 -16.05 23.51
CA LEU A 257 2.28 -16.34 23.09
C LEU A 257 2.39 -16.35 21.56
N CYS A 258 1.48 -17.02 20.89
CA CYS A 258 1.44 -17.04 19.41
C CYS A 258 1.20 -15.65 18.82
N CYS A 259 0.35 -14.82 19.43
CA CYS A 259 0.19 -13.42 19.04
C CYS A 259 1.51 -12.65 19.15
N LEU A 260 2.22 -12.81 20.26
CA LEU A 260 3.50 -12.13 20.50
C LEU A 260 4.56 -12.55 19.47
N ILE A 261 4.66 -13.85 19.17
CA ILE A 261 5.56 -14.37 18.13
C ILE A 261 5.22 -13.74 16.77
N MET A 262 3.92 -13.71 16.38
CA MET A 262 3.52 -13.10 15.14
C MET A 262 3.79 -11.60 15.08
N MET A 263 3.53 -10.87 16.16
CA MET A 263 3.84 -9.43 16.24
C MET A 263 5.32 -9.17 16.01
N THR A 264 6.18 -10.00 16.64
CA THR A 264 7.65 -9.92 16.49
C THR A 264 8.08 -10.19 15.05
N LEU A 265 7.61 -11.29 14.46
CA LEU A 265 7.95 -11.67 13.09
C LEU A 265 7.47 -10.65 12.06
N ALA A 266 6.28 -10.10 12.25
CA ALA A 266 5.69 -9.07 11.38
C ALA A 266 6.24 -7.65 11.63
N GLY A 267 7.19 -7.47 12.53
CA GLY A 267 7.79 -6.17 12.83
C GLY A 267 6.82 -5.15 13.42
N PHE A 268 5.84 -5.59 14.22
CA PHE A 268 4.86 -4.74 14.91
C PHE A 268 4.06 -3.80 13.99
N SER A 269 3.74 -4.23 12.78
CA SER A 269 2.93 -3.43 11.86
C SER A 269 1.55 -3.06 12.44
N ALA A 270 1.00 -1.89 12.06
CA ALA A 270 -0.28 -1.39 12.57
C ALA A 270 -1.44 -2.39 12.38
N SER A 271 -1.43 -3.15 11.27
CA SER A 271 -2.43 -4.19 10.99
C SER A 271 -2.39 -5.34 11.99
N VAL A 272 -1.18 -5.81 12.32
CA VAL A 272 -0.98 -6.91 13.29
C VAL A 272 -1.29 -6.45 14.72
N LEU A 273 -0.86 -5.25 15.09
CA LEU A 273 -1.17 -4.65 16.40
C LEU A 273 -2.67 -4.55 16.64
N ARG A 274 -3.41 -4.05 15.64
CA ARG A 274 -4.87 -3.97 15.73
C ARG A 274 -5.49 -5.36 15.90
N ALA A 275 -5.07 -6.34 15.08
CA ALA A 275 -5.57 -7.71 15.17
C ALA A 275 -5.25 -8.32 16.55
N ALA A 276 -4.07 -8.06 17.10
CA ALA A 276 -3.67 -8.51 18.43
C ALA A 276 -4.54 -7.88 19.54
N TRP A 277 -4.82 -6.57 19.47
CA TRP A 277 -5.72 -5.91 20.42
C TRP A 277 -7.15 -6.46 20.35
N MET A 278 -7.67 -6.68 19.14
CA MET A 278 -8.99 -7.31 18.97
C MET A 278 -9.01 -8.75 19.49
N ALA A 279 -7.94 -9.52 19.25
CA ALA A 279 -7.77 -10.87 19.77
C ALA A 279 -7.72 -10.89 21.29
N ALA A 280 -6.94 -9.99 21.91
CA ALA A 280 -6.84 -9.86 23.35
C ALA A 280 -8.20 -9.61 24.01
N LEU A 281 -9.03 -8.72 23.42
CA LEU A 281 -10.39 -8.49 23.90
C LEU A 281 -11.29 -9.72 23.70
N SER A 282 -11.17 -10.39 22.54
CA SER A 282 -11.96 -11.58 22.22
C SER A 282 -11.62 -12.76 23.14
N LEU A 283 -10.37 -12.91 23.53
CA LEU A 283 -9.89 -13.91 24.49
C LEU A 283 -10.23 -13.54 25.93
N GLY A 284 -10.14 -12.26 26.27
CA GLY A 284 -10.38 -11.76 27.63
C GLY A 284 -11.85 -11.67 28.02
N ALA A 285 -12.75 -11.41 27.07
CA ALA A 285 -14.18 -11.27 27.33
C ALA A 285 -14.83 -12.56 27.91
N PRO A 286 -14.60 -13.76 27.36
CA PRO A 286 -15.12 -15.01 27.91
C PRO A 286 -14.52 -15.35 29.30
N LEU A 287 -13.27 -14.96 29.57
CA LEU A 287 -12.64 -15.15 30.88
C LEU A 287 -13.34 -14.35 31.99
N ARG A 288 -14.03 -13.26 31.61
CA ARG A 288 -14.83 -12.40 32.49
C ARG A 288 -16.33 -12.65 32.39
N GLY A 289 -16.76 -13.76 31.75
CA GLY A 289 -18.18 -14.11 31.57
C GLY A 289 -18.95 -13.18 30.64
N ARG A 290 -18.25 -12.37 29.82
CA ARG A 290 -18.87 -11.43 28.87
C ARG A 290 -18.81 -11.96 27.44
N ARG A 291 -19.79 -11.57 26.61
CA ARG A 291 -19.77 -11.85 25.16
C ARG A 291 -18.96 -10.77 24.45
N GLY A 292 -18.00 -11.16 23.65
CA GLY A 292 -17.24 -10.24 22.77
C GLY A 292 -18.14 -9.60 21.72
N ASP A 293 -17.99 -8.29 21.50
CA ASP A 293 -18.65 -7.54 20.42
C ASP A 293 -17.59 -6.98 19.47
N GLY A 294 -17.63 -7.41 18.21
CA GLY A 294 -16.60 -7.06 17.21
C GLY A 294 -16.47 -5.56 16.95
N LEU A 295 -17.59 -4.80 16.91
CA LEU A 295 -17.53 -3.36 16.69
C LEU A 295 -16.95 -2.61 17.90
N THR A 296 -17.28 -3.05 19.10
CA THR A 296 -16.66 -2.51 20.32
C THR A 296 -15.17 -2.83 20.37
N GLY A 297 -14.78 -4.06 19.96
CA GLY A 297 -13.38 -4.46 19.85
C GLY A 297 -12.61 -3.65 18.83
N LEU A 298 -13.18 -3.40 17.65
CA LEU A 298 -12.59 -2.55 16.63
C LEU A 298 -12.42 -1.10 17.16
N GLY A 299 -13.47 -0.54 17.76
CA GLY A 299 -13.42 0.81 18.32
C GLY A 299 -12.34 0.95 19.41
N PHE A 300 -12.18 -0.03 20.29
CA PHE A 300 -11.11 -0.04 21.27
C PHE A 300 -9.72 -0.08 20.63
N ALA A 301 -9.52 -0.99 19.66
CA ALA A 301 -8.24 -1.08 18.96
C ALA A 301 -7.88 0.22 18.21
N VAL A 302 -8.85 0.86 17.57
CA VAL A 302 -8.67 2.17 16.92
C VAL A 302 -8.27 3.24 17.94
N ILE A 303 -8.95 3.33 19.07
CA ILE A 303 -8.61 4.31 20.11
C ILE A 303 -7.19 4.08 20.61
N VAL A 304 -6.83 2.85 20.97
CA VAL A 304 -5.49 2.55 21.49
C VAL A 304 -4.41 2.90 20.47
N LEU A 305 -4.59 2.53 19.20
CA LEU A 305 -3.61 2.82 18.15
C LEU A 305 -3.46 4.32 17.92
N LEU A 306 -4.56 5.07 17.84
CA LEU A 306 -4.52 6.53 17.60
C LEU A 306 -4.03 7.33 18.83
N LEU A 307 -4.14 6.79 20.03
CA LEU A 307 -3.51 7.37 21.22
C LEU A 307 -1.98 7.16 21.22
N LEU A 308 -1.52 6.03 20.68
CA LEU A 308 -0.10 5.73 20.52
C LEU A 308 0.52 6.53 19.37
N ASP A 309 -0.16 6.57 18.23
CA ASP A 309 0.25 7.30 17.03
C ASP A 309 -0.93 8.01 16.37
N PRO A 310 -1.09 9.31 16.57
CA PRO A 310 -2.14 10.09 15.93
C PRO A 310 -2.06 10.12 14.40
N ALA A 311 -0.84 10.01 13.86
CA ALA A 311 -0.61 10.06 12.41
C ALA A 311 -1.00 8.74 11.71
N ALA A 312 -1.14 7.64 12.44
CA ALA A 312 -1.63 6.37 11.89
C ALA A 312 -3.00 6.49 11.20
N VAL A 313 -3.76 7.54 11.48
CA VAL A 313 -5.02 7.82 10.79
C VAL A 313 -4.86 8.03 9.28
N TRP A 314 -3.67 8.39 8.80
CA TRP A 314 -3.30 8.52 7.39
C TRP A 314 -2.54 7.30 6.85
N ASP A 315 -2.18 6.35 7.70
CA ASP A 315 -1.53 5.11 7.25
C ASP A 315 -2.50 4.24 6.45
N LEU A 316 -2.08 3.87 5.24
CA LEU A 316 -2.87 3.05 4.33
C LEU A 316 -3.21 1.67 4.92
N GLY A 317 -2.24 1.04 5.60
CA GLY A 317 -2.45 -0.27 6.22
C GLY A 317 -3.49 -0.19 7.33
N PHE A 318 -3.47 0.89 8.13
CA PHE A 318 -4.49 1.15 9.15
C PHE A 318 -5.86 1.35 8.52
N LEU A 319 -5.99 2.22 7.50
CA LEU A 319 -7.25 2.55 6.86
C LEU A 319 -7.89 1.34 6.16
N LEU A 320 -7.12 0.62 5.35
CA LEU A 320 -7.59 -0.59 4.65
C LEU A 320 -8.02 -1.67 5.64
N SER A 321 -7.26 -1.85 6.68
CA SER A 321 -7.52 -2.87 7.66
C SER A 321 -8.76 -2.56 8.53
N CYS A 322 -8.93 -1.30 8.95
CA CYS A 322 -10.14 -0.85 9.66
C CYS A 322 -11.36 -0.91 8.73
N GLY A 323 -11.20 -0.47 7.48
CA GLY A 323 -12.24 -0.53 6.45
C GLY A 323 -12.72 -1.95 6.19
N ALA A 324 -11.80 -2.89 5.95
CA ALA A 324 -12.13 -4.31 5.76
C ALA A 324 -12.89 -4.89 6.96
N THR A 325 -12.38 -4.67 8.17
CA THR A 325 -13.00 -5.19 9.40
C THR A 325 -14.39 -4.58 9.61
N LEU A 326 -14.54 -3.28 9.40
CA LEU A 326 -15.83 -2.60 9.49
C LEU A 326 -16.82 -3.14 8.46
N GLY A 327 -16.39 -3.28 7.20
CA GLY A 327 -17.16 -3.88 6.12
C GLY A 327 -17.66 -5.27 6.49
N ILE A 328 -16.80 -6.16 6.96
CA ILE A 328 -17.17 -7.52 7.39
C ILE A 328 -18.17 -7.47 8.54
N LEU A 329 -17.94 -6.67 9.56
CA LEU A 329 -18.81 -6.61 10.74
C LEU A 329 -20.22 -6.05 10.43
N LEU A 330 -20.31 -5.15 9.45
CA LEU A 330 -21.57 -4.52 9.07
C LEU A 330 -22.32 -5.31 7.97
N LEU A 331 -21.62 -5.81 6.97
CA LEU A 331 -22.19 -6.29 5.70
C LEU A 331 -22.20 -7.81 5.57
N ALA A 332 -21.25 -8.56 6.14
CA ALA A 332 -21.16 -10.00 5.90
C ALA A 332 -22.46 -10.74 6.29
N ARG A 333 -23.00 -10.48 7.48
CA ARG A 333 -24.26 -11.11 7.93
C ARG A 333 -25.49 -10.75 7.08
N PRO A 334 -25.75 -9.49 6.69
CA PRO A 334 -26.80 -9.18 5.72
C PRO A 334 -26.63 -9.90 4.39
N LEU A 335 -25.43 -9.91 3.83
CA LEU A 335 -25.12 -10.55 2.54
C LEU A 335 -25.39 -12.05 2.57
N THR A 336 -24.96 -12.76 3.61
CA THR A 336 -25.19 -14.21 3.73
C THR A 336 -26.67 -14.60 3.77
N ARG A 337 -27.57 -13.68 4.11
CA ARG A 337 -29.00 -13.90 4.15
C ARG A 337 -29.72 -13.74 2.81
N LEU A 338 -29.03 -13.21 1.79
CA LEU A 338 -29.63 -12.95 0.48
C LEU A 338 -29.96 -14.21 -0.29
N TRP A 339 -29.18 -15.27 -0.10
CA TRP A 339 -29.38 -16.52 -0.81
C TRP A 339 -29.44 -17.71 0.14
N PRO A 340 -30.62 -17.96 0.74
CA PRO A 340 -30.82 -19.06 1.69
C PRO A 340 -30.58 -20.44 1.07
N ALA A 341 -30.85 -20.59 -0.23
CA ALA A 341 -30.68 -21.87 -0.95
C ALA A 341 -29.20 -22.33 -0.98
N ALA A 342 -28.25 -21.41 -1.09
CA ALA A 342 -26.81 -21.73 -1.04
C ALA A 342 -26.39 -22.35 0.30
N ARG A 343 -27.19 -22.21 1.35
CA ARG A 343 -26.90 -22.71 2.70
C ARG A 343 -27.43 -24.12 2.96
N ARG A 344 -28.08 -24.75 1.98
CA ARG A 344 -28.67 -26.11 2.13
C ARG A 344 -27.56 -27.18 2.21
N SER A 345 -26.45 -27.02 1.51
CA SER A 345 -25.34 -27.95 1.56
C SER A 345 -24.16 -27.35 2.36
N ARG A 346 -23.34 -28.18 3.01
CA ARG A 346 -22.16 -27.74 3.74
C ARG A 346 -21.17 -27.00 2.81
N PRO A 347 -20.79 -27.53 1.63
CA PRO A 347 -19.86 -26.84 0.71
C PRO A 347 -20.46 -25.55 0.15
N GLY A 348 -21.74 -25.55 -0.26
CA GLY A 348 -22.40 -24.34 -0.75
C GLY A 348 -22.47 -23.23 0.28
N ARG A 349 -22.72 -23.59 1.55
CA ARG A 349 -22.69 -22.61 2.65
C ARG A 349 -21.30 -22.02 2.85
N LEU A 350 -20.25 -22.85 2.86
CA LEU A 350 -18.87 -22.38 3.03
C LEU A 350 -18.45 -21.43 1.90
N LEU A 351 -18.70 -21.82 0.65
CA LEU A 351 -18.41 -21.00 -0.52
C LEU A 351 -19.15 -19.66 -0.48
N TRP A 352 -20.45 -19.69 -0.17
CA TRP A 352 -21.27 -18.48 -0.09
C TRP A 352 -20.87 -17.56 1.05
N GLU A 353 -20.61 -18.09 2.25
CA GLU A 353 -20.14 -17.31 3.39
C GLU A 353 -18.78 -16.68 3.11
N THR A 354 -17.83 -17.41 2.49
CA THR A 354 -16.53 -16.90 2.07
C THR A 354 -16.67 -15.78 1.04
N ALA A 355 -17.49 -15.97 0.00
CA ALA A 355 -17.76 -14.94 -0.99
C ALA A 355 -18.38 -13.67 -0.37
N CYS A 356 -19.34 -13.83 0.54
CA CYS A 356 -19.96 -12.70 1.25
C CYS A 356 -18.97 -11.95 2.14
N VAL A 357 -18.08 -12.65 2.83
CA VAL A 357 -17.04 -12.04 3.67
C VAL A 357 -16.04 -11.29 2.79
N SER A 358 -15.60 -11.88 1.67
CA SER A 358 -14.69 -11.23 0.71
C SER A 358 -15.31 -9.97 0.09
N LEU A 359 -16.57 -10.06 -0.34
CA LEU A 359 -17.31 -8.92 -0.86
C LEU A 359 -17.47 -7.82 0.21
N ALA A 360 -17.82 -8.19 1.43
CA ALA A 360 -17.97 -7.24 2.53
C ALA A 360 -16.66 -6.52 2.86
N ALA A 361 -15.53 -7.23 2.83
CA ALA A 361 -14.22 -6.66 3.03
C ALA A 361 -13.85 -5.69 1.89
N GLN A 362 -14.03 -6.09 0.63
CA GLN A 362 -13.76 -5.26 -0.54
C GLN A 362 -14.61 -3.99 -0.54
N LEU A 363 -15.91 -4.09 -0.25
CA LEU A 363 -16.79 -2.93 -0.12
C LEU A 363 -16.33 -1.97 0.99
N GLY A 364 -15.84 -2.49 2.11
CA GLY A 364 -15.31 -1.67 3.20
C GLY A 364 -13.96 -0.99 2.87
N THR A 365 -13.15 -1.56 1.99
CA THR A 365 -11.85 -1.01 1.59
C THR A 365 -11.91 -0.19 0.31
N LEU A 366 -12.95 -0.33 -0.49
CA LEU A 366 -13.09 0.25 -1.82
C LEU A 366 -12.77 1.75 -1.89
N PRO A 367 -13.28 2.62 -1.00
CA PRO A 367 -12.98 4.06 -1.07
C PRO A 367 -11.49 4.34 -0.92
N VAL A 368 -10.86 3.68 0.06
CA VAL A 368 -9.43 3.87 0.34
C VAL A 368 -8.58 3.27 -0.77
N ALA A 369 -8.94 2.07 -1.25
CA ALA A 369 -8.20 1.38 -2.31
C ALA A 369 -8.25 2.17 -3.63
N ALA A 370 -9.42 2.64 -4.04
CA ALA A 370 -9.58 3.43 -5.26
C ALA A 370 -8.76 4.71 -5.23
N LEU A 371 -8.80 5.45 -4.11
CA LEU A 371 -8.09 6.73 -3.99
C LEU A 371 -6.57 6.57 -3.83
N SER A 372 -6.12 5.46 -3.21
CA SER A 372 -4.71 5.30 -2.87
C SER A 372 -3.92 4.51 -3.90
N PHE A 373 -4.54 3.50 -4.53
CA PHE A 373 -3.87 2.68 -5.53
C PHE A 373 -4.17 3.12 -6.96
N GLY A 374 -5.28 3.84 -7.19
CA GLY A 374 -5.70 4.25 -8.51
C GLY A 374 -6.25 3.11 -9.37
N TYR A 375 -6.45 1.92 -8.79
CA TYR A 375 -7.03 0.77 -9.48
C TYR A 375 -7.82 -0.14 -8.52
N LEU A 376 -8.70 -0.97 -9.09
CA LEU A 376 -9.48 -1.97 -8.37
C LEU A 376 -9.33 -3.35 -9.04
N PRO A 377 -9.05 -4.42 -8.27
CA PRO A 377 -9.00 -5.77 -8.80
C PRO A 377 -10.42 -6.31 -9.05
N ALA A 378 -10.77 -6.52 -10.33
CA ALA A 378 -12.11 -6.97 -10.72
C ALA A 378 -12.45 -8.36 -10.18
N TYR A 379 -11.50 -9.28 -10.21
CA TYR A 379 -11.68 -10.68 -9.84
C TYR A 379 -11.30 -11.01 -8.40
N GLY A 380 -11.13 -10.00 -7.52
CA GLY A 380 -10.67 -10.22 -6.15
C GLY A 380 -11.53 -11.18 -5.31
N ILE A 381 -12.84 -11.27 -5.56
CA ILE A 381 -13.72 -12.25 -4.87
C ILE A 381 -13.39 -13.67 -5.33
N LEU A 382 -13.24 -13.87 -6.64
CA LEU A 382 -12.87 -15.17 -7.23
C LEU A 382 -11.48 -15.62 -6.72
N SER A 383 -10.51 -14.71 -6.75
CA SER A 383 -9.17 -14.94 -6.24
C SER A 383 -9.20 -15.38 -4.78
N ASN A 384 -9.91 -14.64 -3.92
CA ASN A 384 -10.03 -14.99 -2.51
C ASN A 384 -10.69 -16.36 -2.29
N LEU A 385 -11.69 -16.71 -3.09
CA LEU A 385 -12.37 -17.99 -2.99
C LEU A 385 -11.42 -19.17 -3.28
N LEU A 386 -10.55 -18.99 -4.28
CA LEU A 386 -9.57 -20.01 -4.70
C LEU A 386 -8.32 -20.04 -3.79
N ILE A 387 -7.86 -18.88 -3.37
CA ILE A 387 -6.59 -18.72 -2.65
C ILE A 387 -6.75 -18.96 -1.15
N LEU A 388 -7.89 -18.61 -0.55
CA LEU A 388 -8.08 -18.71 0.90
C LEU A 388 -7.80 -20.12 1.47
N PRO A 389 -8.26 -21.23 0.87
CA PRO A 389 -7.91 -22.57 1.34
C PRO A 389 -6.41 -22.84 1.32
N LEU A 390 -5.71 -22.33 0.29
CA LEU A 390 -4.25 -22.47 0.16
C LEU A 390 -3.51 -21.66 1.23
N VAL A 391 -4.02 -20.47 1.58
CA VAL A 391 -3.46 -19.64 2.66
C VAL A 391 -3.51 -20.38 3.99
N TYR A 392 -4.58 -21.11 4.31
CA TYR A 392 -4.63 -21.95 5.51
C TYR A 392 -3.52 -22.99 5.51
N GLY A 393 -3.27 -23.65 4.36
CA GLY A 393 -2.15 -24.60 4.20
C GLY A 393 -0.80 -23.94 4.40
N VAL A 394 -0.52 -22.84 3.71
CA VAL A 394 0.74 -22.08 3.88
C VAL A 394 0.94 -21.72 5.34
N MET A 395 -0.03 -21.08 5.98
CA MET A 395 0.12 -20.61 7.35
C MET A 395 0.33 -21.75 8.35
N LEU A 396 -0.41 -22.85 8.22
CA LEU A 396 -0.25 -24.00 9.11
C LEU A 396 1.16 -24.59 9.02
N PHE A 397 1.62 -24.87 7.80
CA PHE A 397 2.95 -25.49 7.59
C PHE A 397 4.09 -24.49 7.82
N ALA A 398 3.94 -23.21 7.51
CA ALA A 398 4.92 -22.19 7.83
C ALA A 398 5.11 -22.02 9.35
N PHE A 399 4.01 -22.05 10.11
CA PHE A 399 4.11 -22.06 11.58
C PHE A 399 4.78 -23.35 12.10
N LEU A 400 4.42 -24.50 11.55
CA LEU A 400 5.06 -25.75 11.93
C LEU A 400 6.57 -25.71 11.62
N THR A 401 6.97 -25.06 10.52
CA THR A 401 8.38 -24.85 10.18
C THR A 401 9.13 -24.10 11.29
N LEU A 402 8.54 -23.04 11.87
CA LEU A 402 9.17 -22.31 12.95
C LEU A 402 9.46 -23.18 14.18
N PHE A 403 8.56 -24.08 14.55
CA PHE A 403 8.77 -25.01 15.66
C PHE A 403 9.78 -26.12 15.32
N CYS A 404 9.91 -26.45 14.03
CA CYS A 404 10.85 -27.46 13.56
C CYS A 404 12.26 -26.91 13.29
N LEU A 405 12.45 -25.58 13.21
CA LEU A 405 13.76 -24.95 13.01
C LEU A 405 14.81 -25.42 14.02
N PRO A 406 14.57 -25.33 15.36
CA PRO A 406 15.55 -25.75 16.35
C PRO A 406 15.80 -27.28 16.36
N LEU A 407 14.90 -28.07 15.77
CA LEU A 407 15.01 -29.52 15.68
C LEU A 407 15.76 -29.99 14.41
N GLY A 408 16.13 -29.10 13.50
CA GLY A 408 16.81 -29.43 12.25
C GLY A 408 15.93 -30.13 11.19
N ILE A 409 14.61 -30.26 11.40
CA ILE A 409 13.66 -30.93 10.51
C ILE A 409 12.71 -29.97 9.79
N ALA A 410 13.03 -28.67 9.79
CA ALA A 410 12.20 -27.61 9.21
C ALA A 410 11.96 -27.75 7.70
N ALA A 411 12.85 -28.41 6.97
CA ALA A 411 12.76 -28.61 5.53
C ALA A 411 11.46 -29.29 5.09
N TYR A 412 10.96 -30.26 5.86
CA TYR A 412 9.75 -31.01 5.51
C TYR A 412 8.47 -30.16 5.56
N PRO A 413 8.14 -29.51 6.69
CA PRO A 413 6.97 -28.64 6.71
C PRO A 413 7.13 -27.41 5.79
N PHE A 414 8.34 -26.90 5.60
CA PHE A 414 8.58 -25.80 4.66
C PHE A 414 8.28 -26.22 3.22
N ALA A 415 8.69 -27.42 2.79
CA ALA A 415 8.37 -27.96 1.48
C ALA A 415 6.84 -28.05 1.25
N ALA A 416 6.09 -28.50 2.28
CA ALA A 416 4.63 -28.50 2.20
C ALA A 416 4.06 -27.07 2.06
N ALA A 417 4.57 -26.09 2.85
CA ALA A 417 4.16 -24.68 2.74
C ALA A 417 4.43 -24.14 1.31
N ARG A 418 5.58 -24.48 0.73
CA ARG A 418 5.96 -24.10 -0.65
C ARG A 418 4.98 -24.62 -1.69
N CYS A 419 4.53 -25.87 -1.58
CA CYS A 419 3.54 -26.43 -2.50
C CYS A 419 2.25 -25.61 -2.51
N PHE A 420 1.74 -25.22 -1.33
CA PHE A 420 0.57 -24.36 -1.23
C PHE A 420 0.84 -22.95 -1.76
N ALA A 421 2.02 -22.37 -1.49
CA ALA A 421 2.42 -21.08 -1.99
C ALA A 421 2.56 -21.05 -3.52
N ALA A 422 3.08 -22.13 -4.12
CA ALA A 422 3.11 -22.32 -5.57
C ALA A 422 1.70 -22.32 -6.17
N GLY A 423 0.72 -22.93 -5.49
CA GLY A 423 -0.68 -22.88 -5.85
C GLY A 423 -1.25 -21.44 -5.82
N ILE A 424 -0.92 -20.66 -4.76
CA ILE A 424 -1.31 -19.24 -4.67
C ILE A 424 -0.71 -18.46 -5.84
N ALA A 425 0.57 -18.64 -6.13
CA ALA A 425 1.25 -17.97 -7.22
C ALA A 425 0.67 -18.35 -8.60
N ALA A 426 0.30 -19.60 -8.80
CA ALA A 426 -0.34 -20.06 -10.04
C ALA A 426 -1.74 -19.43 -10.23
N VAL A 427 -2.58 -19.43 -9.19
CA VAL A 427 -3.90 -18.80 -9.23
C VAL A 427 -3.77 -17.28 -9.48
N ALA A 428 -2.85 -16.60 -8.79
CA ALA A 428 -2.65 -15.17 -8.96
C ALA A 428 -2.23 -14.82 -10.39
N ARG A 429 -1.26 -15.56 -10.96
CA ARG A 429 -0.85 -15.38 -12.37
C ARG A 429 -1.98 -15.68 -13.35
N GLY A 430 -2.76 -16.73 -13.09
CA GLY A 430 -3.92 -17.08 -13.92
C GLY A 430 -4.97 -15.97 -13.93
N VAL A 431 -5.33 -15.44 -12.76
CA VAL A 431 -6.31 -14.34 -12.64
C VAL A 431 -5.78 -13.04 -13.23
N ALA A 432 -4.50 -12.72 -13.03
CA ALA A 432 -3.88 -11.51 -13.59
C ALA A 432 -3.90 -11.46 -15.13
N ARG A 433 -3.96 -12.64 -15.80
CA ARG A 433 -4.07 -12.75 -17.27
C ARG A 433 -5.50 -12.62 -17.80
N LEU A 434 -6.51 -12.59 -16.92
CA LEU A 434 -7.90 -12.42 -17.35
C LEU A 434 -8.14 -11.00 -17.88
N PRO A 435 -8.96 -10.84 -18.93
CA PRO A 435 -9.27 -9.52 -19.47
C PRO A 435 -9.94 -8.65 -18.40
N GLY A 436 -9.49 -7.41 -18.26
CA GLY A 436 -10.02 -6.49 -17.27
C GLY A 436 -9.73 -6.89 -15.80
N ALA A 437 -8.65 -7.65 -15.54
CA ALA A 437 -8.27 -8.04 -14.17
C ALA A 437 -8.07 -6.82 -13.26
N VAL A 438 -7.58 -5.72 -13.82
CA VAL A 438 -7.36 -4.45 -13.15
C VAL A 438 -8.25 -3.38 -13.77
N LEU A 439 -9.07 -2.73 -12.95
CA LEU A 439 -9.92 -1.62 -13.37
C LEU A 439 -9.25 -0.31 -12.94
N PRO A 440 -8.73 0.52 -13.87
CA PRO A 440 -8.09 1.78 -13.52
C PRO A 440 -9.10 2.78 -12.96
N CYS A 441 -8.72 3.50 -11.91
CA CYS A 441 -9.52 4.52 -11.20
C CYS A 441 -8.77 5.87 -11.13
N THR A 442 -8.00 6.21 -12.15
CA THR A 442 -7.12 7.40 -12.17
C THR A 442 -7.81 8.64 -12.71
N ALA A 443 -8.87 8.49 -13.50
CA ALA A 443 -9.57 9.63 -14.08
C ALA A 443 -10.32 10.45 -13.03
N PRO A 444 -10.22 11.79 -13.02
CA PRO A 444 -10.81 12.67 -12.00
C PRO A 444 -12.33 12.54 -11.85
N TRP A 445 -13.03 12.24 -12.95
CA TRP A 445 -14.48 12.02 -12.93
C TRP A 445 -14.90 10.68 -12.29
N GLN A 446 -13.96 9.77 -12.01
CA GLN A 446 -14.17 8.54 -11.25
C GLN A 446 -14.15 8.80 -9.73
N TRP A 447 -13.55 9.89 -9.26
CA TRP A 447 -13.40 10.22 -7.83
C TRP A 447 -14.73 10.40 -7.07
N PRO A 448 -15.81 10.92 -7.67
CA PRO A 448 -17.10 10.96 -6.98
C PRO A 448 -17.65 9.57 -6.62
N VAL A 449 -17.29 8.52 -7.36
CA VAL A 449 -17.82 7.16 -7.15
C VAL A 449 -17.45 6.59 -5.76
N PRO A 450 -16.19 6.60 -5.31
CA PRO A 450 -15.84 6.20 -3.95
C PRO A 450 -16.52 7.06 -2.88
N ALA A 451 -16.67 8.37 -3.12
CA ALA A 451 -17.31 9.28 -2.20
C ALA A 451 -18.81 8.99 -2.07
N VAL A 452 -19.53 8.88 -3.18
CA VAL A 452 -20.94 8.52 -3.21
C VAL A 452 -21.16 7.14 -2.57
N PHE A 453 -20.31 6.17 -2.89
CA PHE A 453 -20.36 4.85 -2.29
C PHE A 453 -20.19 4.91 -0.76
N THR A 454 -19.26 5.71 -0.26
CA THR A 454 -19.05 5.90 1.18
C THR A 454 -20.29 6.52 1.84
N VAL A 455 -20.89 7.53 1.21
CA VAL A 455 -22.13 8.16 1.69
C VAL A 455 -23.28 7.15 1.71
N LEU A 456 -23.45 6.36 0.66
CA LEU A 456 -24.47 5.31 0.59
C LEU A 456 -24.26 4.22 1.66
N LEU A 457 -23.00 3.84 1.90
CA LEU A 457 -22.64 2.90 2.95
C LEU A 457 -23.01 3.44 4.35
N LEU A 458 -22.66 4.70 4.63
CA LEU A 458 -22.98 5.37 5.88
C LEU A 458 -24.51 5.55 6.04
N ALA A 459 -25.21 6.00 5.00
CA ALA A 459 -26.66 6.11 4.99
C ALA A 459 -27.34 4.77 5.28
N ALA A 460 -26.84 3.70 4.67
CA ALA A 460 -27.35 2.36 4.90
C ALA A 460 -27.12 1.85 6.33
N VAL A 461 -26.03 2.23 6.98
CA VAL A 461 -25.80 1.96 8.41
C VAL A 461 -26.82 2.67 9.30
N LEU A 462 -27.21 3.89 8.91
CA LEU A 462 -28.13 4.74 9.67
C LEU A 462 -29.62 4.39 9.46
N LEU A 463 -30.00 3.88 8.29
CA LEU A 463 -31.39 3.56 7.97
C LEU A 463 -31.93 2.35 8.79
N ARG A 464 -33.20 2.42 9.26
CA ARG A 464 -33.84 1.39 10.09
C ARG A 464 -34.32 0.15 9.33
N SER A 465 -34.73 0.27 8.07
CA SER A 465 -35.29 -0.82 7.25
C SER A 465 -34.19 -1.67 6.60
N ARG A 466 -34.06 -2.94 7.02
CA ARG A 466 -33.00 -3.87 6.58
C ARG A 466 -33.05 -4.25 5.10
N ARG A 467 -34.25 -4.41 4.52
CA ARG A 467 -34.42 -4.86 3.12
C ARG A 467 -34.16 -3.75 2.11
N ALA A 468 -34.65 -2.52 2.40
CA ALA A 468 -34.43 -1.36 1.54
C ALA A 468 -32.96 -0.97 1.49
N ARG A 469 -32.27 -0.98 2.62
CA ARG A 469 -30.82 -0.71 2.73
C ARG A 469 -29.99 -1.57 1.83
N LEU A 470 -30.21 -2.88 1.94
CA LEU A 470 -29.39 -3.85 1.21
C LEU A 470 -29.62 -3.76 -0.29
N ARG A 471 -30.88 -3.55 -0.73
CA ARG A 471 -31.20 -3.31 -2.14
C ARG A 471 -30.54 -2.05 -2.68
N LEU A 472 -30.61 -0.96 -1.93
CA LEU A 472 -29.98 0.32 -2.33
C LEU A 472 -28.44 0.20 -2.44
N MET A 473 -27.83 -0.52 -1.48
CA MET A 473 -26.39 -0.77 -1.50
C MET A 473 -25.97 -1.65 -2.66
N LEU A 474 -26.67 -2.76 -2.89
CA LEU A 474 -26.35 -3.67 -3.98
C LEU A 474 -26.58 -3.01 -5.35
N MET A 475 -27.64 -2.22 -5.49
CA MET A 475 -27.90 -1.46 -6.72
C MET A 475 -26.84 -0.37 -6.92
N GLY A 476 -26.45 0.36 -5.86
CA GLY A 476 -25.39 1.36 -5.94
C GLY A 476 -24.03 0.74 -6.24
N CYS A 477 -23.71 -0.39 -5.62
CA CYS A 477 -22.46 -1.11 -5.90
C CYS A 477 -22.47 -1.72 -7.32
N ALA A 478 -23.55 -2.34 -7.75
CA ALA A 478 -23.67 -2.90 -9.09
C ALA A 478 -23.62 -1.80 -10.15
N ALA A 479 -24.31 -0.68 -9.95
CA ALA A 479 -24.25 0.47 -10.83
C ALA A 479 -22.84 1.08 -10.86
N GLY A 480 -22.18 1.20 -9.72
CA GLY A 480 -20.80 1.69 -9.62
C GLY A 480 -19.80 0.78 -10.33
N VAL A 481 -19.91 -0.53 -10.13
CA VAL A 481 -19.05 -1.54 -10.80
C VAL A 481 -19.31 -1.57 -12.30
N VAL A 482 -20.57 -1.52 -12.73
CA VAL A 482 -20.94 -1.47 -14.15
C VAL A 482 -20.47 -0.16 -14.79
N LEU A 483 -20.68 0.97 -14.14
CA LEU A 483 -20.22 2.27 -14.63
C LEU A 483 -18.70 2.33 -14.72
N LEU A 484 -17.99 1.91 -13.69
CA LEU A 484 -16.53 1.90 -13.65
C LEU A 484 -15.91 0.81 -14.52
N GLY A 485 -16.53 -0.35 -14.62
CA GLY A 485 -15.94 -1.51 -15.27
C GLY A 485 -16.33 -1.73 -16.72
N VAL A 486 -17.51 -1.30 -17.14
CA VAL A 486 -18.07 -1.60 -18.47
C VAL A 486 -18.18 -0.37 -19.36
N VAL A 487 -18.72 0.74 -18.83
CA VAL A 487 -18.95 1.94 -19.66
C VAL A 487 -17.65 2.69 -19.95
N LEU A 488 -16.71 2.64 -19.04
CA LEU A 488 -15.48 3.43 -19.12
C LEU A 488 -14.35 2.83 -19.94
N PRO A 489 -14.10 1.51 -19.93
CA PRO A 489 -13.15 0.89 -20.85
C PRO A 489 -13.58 0.94 -22.31
N LEU A 490 -14.90 1.04 -22.59
CA LEU A 490 -15.42 1.15 -23.97
C LEU A 490 -15.09 2.50 -24.64
N GLN A 491 -14.84 3.53 -23.85
CA GLN A 491 -14.34 4.84 -24.34
C GLN A 491 -12.91 5.03 -23.83
N ARG A 492 -11.96 4.25 -24.33
CA ARG A 492 -10.54 4.43 -23.98
C ARG A 492 -9.96 5.59 -24.81
N PRO A 493 -10.03 6.84 -24.30
CA PRO A 493 -9.34 7.94 -24.94
C PRO A 493 -7.83 7.70 -24.85
N LEU A 494 -7.11 8.30 -25.76
CA LEU A 494 -5.67 8.42 -25.64
C LEU A 494 -5.36 9.20 -24.35
N THR A 495 -4.62 8.58 -23.44
CA THR A 495 -4.23 9.22 -22.18
C THR A 495 -2.72 9.39 -22.11
N LEU A 496 -2.28 10.59 -21.75
CA LEU A 496 -0.90 10.87 -21.39
C LEU A 496 -0.85 11.14 -19.90
N THR A 497 -0.09 10.35 -19.18
CA THR A 497 0.04 10.45 -17.72
C THR A 497 1.51 10.67 -17.37
N ALA A 498 1.81 11.74 -16.61
CA ALA A 498 3.15 12.02 -16.12
C ALA A 498 3.25 11.76 -14.62
N ASP A 499 4.31 11.08 -14.20
CA ASP A 499 4.60 10.81 -12.80
C ASP A 499 5.54 11.88 -12.22
N ALA A 500 5.06 12.61 -11.22
CA ALA A 500 5.84 13.64 -10.55
C ALA A 500 7.03 13.10 -9.74
N ALA A 501 7.00 11.80 -9.34
CA ALA A 501 8.05 11.21 -8.51
C ALA A 501 9.27 10.77 -9.33
N THR A 502 9.05 10.25 -10.54
CA THR A 502 10.13 9.73 -11.41
C THR A 502 10.34 10.56 -12.67
N GLY A 503 9.45 11.52 -12.93
CA GLY A 503 9.43 12.27 -14.17
C GLY A 503 9.10 11.41 -15.41
N SER A 504 8.64 10.18 -15.23
CA SER A 504 8.29 9.27 -16.32
C SER A 504 6.96 9.66 -16.96
N VAL A 505 6.82 9.37 -18.25
CA VAL A 505 5.61 9.66 -19.02
C VAL A 505 5.08 8.36 -19.61
N LEU A 506 3.81 8.08 -19.37
CA LEU A 506 3.08 6.96 -19.91
C LEU A 506 2.04 7.48 -20.90
N VAL A 507 2.11 7.01 -22.13
CA VAL A 507 1.09 7.23 -23.14
C VAL A 507 0.35 5.92 -23.37
N GLN A 508 -0.94 5.91 -23.14
CA GLN A 508 -1.75 4.70 -23.22
C GLN A 508 -2.90 4.88 -24.21
N GLN A 509 -3.03 3.92 -25.15
CA GLN A 509 -4.14 3.81 -26.08
C GLN A 509 -4.68 2.37 -26.08
N GLY A 510 -5.83 2.18 -25.49
CA GLY A 510 -6.38 0.84 -25.37
C GLY A 510 -5.55 -0.07 -24.46
N ASP A 511 -5.01 -1.15 -25.02
CA ASP A 511 -4.16 -2.11 -24.31
C ASP A 511 -2.66 -1.89 -24.55
N GLU A 512 -2.31 -0.98 -25.47
CA GLU A 512 -0.93 -0.62 -25.80
C GLU A 512 -0.49 0.60 -25.01
N ALA A 513 0.76 0.59 -24.58
CA ALA A 513 1.34 1.68 -23.83
C ALA A 513 2.80 1.95 -24.24
N LEU A 514 3.11 3.22 -24.40
CA LEU A 514 4.47 3.72 -24.55
C LEU A 514 4.92 4.31 -23.21
N LEU A 515 6.03 3.83 -22.68
CA LEU A 515 6.64 4.33 -21.45
C LEU A 515 7.95 5.05 -21.77
N LEU A 516 7.99 6.36 -21.53
CA LEU A 516 9.21 7.16 -21.53
C LEU A 516 9.71 7.30 -20.10
N THR A 517 10.95 6.88 -19.82
CA THR A 517 11.49 6.94 -18.45
C THR A 517 12.98 7.23 -18.42
N GLY A 518 13.42 8.01 -17.42
CA GLY A 518 14.82 8.28 -17.12
C GLY A 518 15.29 7.69 -15.79
N VAL A 519 14.62 6.65 -15.32
CA VAL A 519 14.94 6.02 -14.03
C VAL A 519 16.25 5.24 -14.09
N ARG A 520 17.17 5.52 -13.14
CA ARG A 520 18.53 4.97 -13.09
C ARG A 520 18.80 4.08 -11.87
N ASP A 521 17.98 4.13 -10.84
CA ASP A 521 18.22 3.43 -9.59
C ASP A 521 17.05 2.50 -9.18
N GLY A 522 17.32 1.62 -8.26
CA GLY A 522 16.30 0.67 -7.77
C GLY A 522 15.11 1.35 -7.07
N TYR A 523 15.30 2.54 -6.48
CA TYR A 523 14.22 3.31 -5.86
C TYR A 523 13.30 3.91 -6.93
N GLY A 524 13.86 4.49 -7.97
CA GLY A 524 13.13 5.00 -9.11
C GLY A 524 12.32 3.89 -9.80
N ILE A 525 12.90 2.72 -10.01
CA ILE A 525 12.19 1.54 -10.54
C ILE A 525 11.00 1.15 -9.65
N HIS A 526 11.18 1.15 -8.33
CA HIS A 526 10.07 0.88 -7.40
C HIS A 526 8.97 1.94 -7.48
N SER A 527 9.33 3.21 -7.59
CA SER A 527 8.39 4.32 -7.77
C SER A 527 7.66 4.24 -9.10
N LEU A 528 8.37 3.90 -10.17
CA LEU A 528 7.81 3.67 -11.50
C LEU A 528 6.81 2.50 -11.49
N ASN A 529 7.10 1.41 -10.81
CA ASN A 529 6.17 0.29 -10.68
C ASN A 529 4.88 0.71 -9.97
N ARG A 530 4.96 1.55 -8.94
CA ARG A 530 3.77 2.10 -8.28
C ARG A 530 2.96 3.00 -9.22
N PHE A 531 3.65 3.79 -10.03
CA PHE A 531 3.04 4.62 -11.06
C PHE A 531 2.30 3.76 -12.10
N LEU A 532 2.95 2.75 -12.68
CA LEU A 532 2.32 1.82 -13.62
C LEU A 532 1.10 1.10 -13.01
N GLN A 533 1.18 0.70 -11.74
CA GLN A 533 0.06 0.11 -11.02
C GLN A 533 -1.11 1.09 -10.90
N ARG A 534 -0.86 2.37 -10.61
CA ARG A 534 -1.89 3.42 -10.57
C ARG A 534 -2.55 3.63 -11.94
N CYS A 535 -1.78 3.53 -13.00
CA CYS A 535 -2.28 3.60 -14.37
C CYS A 535 -3.00 2.32 -14.85
N GLY A 536 -3.21 1.34 -13.96
CA GLY A 536 -3.92 0.10 -14.28
C GLY A 536 -3.03 -1.03 -14.77
N SER A 537 -1.71 -0.96 -14.53
CA SER A 537 -0.72 -1.93 -15.00
C SER A 537 -0.84 -2.23 -16.50
N PRO A 538 -0.79 -1.22 -17.37
CA PRO A 538 -0.88 -1.45 -18.80
C PRO A 538 0.28 -2.34 -19.28
N ALA A 539 0.05 -3.13 -20.30
CA ALA A 539 1.13 -3.81 -21.00
C ALA A 539 1.98 -2.75 -21.73
N VAL A 540 3.22 -2.58 -21.27
CA VAL A 540 4.15 -1.63 -21.90
C VAL A 540 4.62 -2.25 -23.21
N THR A 541 4.09 -1.78 -24.34
CA THR A 541 4.46 -2.26 -25.67
C THR A 541 5.79 -1.68 -26.10
N VAL A 542 6.01 -0.40 -25.81
CA VAL A 542 7.24 0.32 -26.12
C VAL A 542 7.80 0.92 -24.86
N LEU A 543 9.05 0.58 -24.55
CA LEU A 543 9.86 1.22 -23.52
C LEU A 543 10.88 2.12 -24.19
N ALA A 544 10.97 3.37 -23.79
CA ALA A 544 11.97 4.30 -24.30
C ALA A 544 12.77 4.93 -23.16
N GLN A 545 14.08 4.83 -23.26
CA GLN A 545 15.02 5.42 -22.31
C GLN A 545 15.98 6.35 -23.10
N PRO A 546 15.88 7.68 -22.92
CA PRO A 546 16.70 8.62 -23.66
C PRO A 546 18.19 8.45 -23.37
N PRO A 547 19.10 8.76 -24.31
CA PRO A 547 20.53 8.50 -24.16
C PRO A 547 21.15 9.12 -22.92
N GLN A 548 20.77 10.37 -22.56
CA GLN A 548 21.29 11.06 -21.37
C GLN A 548 20.78 10.48 -20.05
N GLN A 549 19.73 9.67 -20.09
CA GLN A 549 19.09 9.04 -18.96
C GLN A 549 19.29 7.53 -18.93
N SER A 550 20.02 7.00 -19.93
CA SER A 550 20.26 5.58 -20.05
C SER A 550 21.25 5.07 -19.01
N ASP A 551 20.95 3.88 -18.47
CA ASP A 551 21.78 3.12 -17.55
C ASP A 551 21.56 1.63 -17.84
N LEU A 552 22.66 0.91 -18.10
CA LEU A 552 22.60 -0.50 -18.51
C LEU A 552 21.86 -1.36 -17.48
N SER A 553 22.20 -1.21 -16.21
CA SER A 553 21.65 -2.04 -15.14
C SER A 553 20.17 -1.73 -14.88
N ALA A 554 19.78 -0.49 -14.93
CA ALA A 554 18.39 -0.04 -14.80
C ALA A 554 17.58 -0.45 -16.02
N GLY A 555 18.11 -0.28 -17.23
CA GLY A 555 17.46 -0.68 -18.47
C GLY A 555 17.15 -2.17 -18.54
N LEU A 556 18.13 -3.02 -18.19
CA LEU A 556 17.93 -4.47 -18.11
C LEU A 556 16.84 -4.85 -17.11
N ARG A 557 16.83 -4.24 -15.93
CA ARG A 557 15.79 -4.48 -14.91
C ARG A 557 14.41 -4.02 -15.37
N LEU A 558 14.32 -2.86 -16.01
CA LEU A 558 13.07 -2.33 -16.55
C LEU A 558 12.53 -3.24 -17.66
N ALA A 559 13.36 -3.64 -18.61
CA ALA A 559 12.97 -4.54 -19.68
C ALA A 559 12.52 -5.91 -19.17
N ALA A 560 13.22 -6.46 -18.17
CA ALA A 560 12.82 -7.72 -17.53
C ALA A 560 11.50 -7.62 -16.73
N GLN A 561 11.13 -6.42 -16.28
CA GLN A 561 9.89 -6.20 -15.53
C GLN A 561 8.69 -5.87 -16.40
N THR A 562 8.89 -5.10 -17.47
CA THR A 562 7.83 -4.63 -18.36
C THR A 562 7.64 -5.53 -19.55
N GLU A 563 8.63 -6.35 -19.90
CA GLU A 563 8.65 -7.25 -21.07
C GLU A 563 8.14 -6.53 -22.35
N PRO A 564 8.72 -5.36 -22.73
CA PRO A 564 8.23 -4.60 -23.86
C PRO A 564 8.49 -5.36 -25.15
N SER A 565 7.64 -5.18 -26.17
CA SER A 565 7.92 -5.72 -27.50
C SER A 565 9.04 -4.96 -28.20
N LEU A 566 9.17 -3.66 -27.92
CA LEU A 566 10.19 -2.78 -28.45
C LEU A 566 10.84 -1.97 -27.33
N PHE A 567 12.17 -2.01 -27.28
CA PHE A 567 12.95 -1.18 -26.36
C PHE A 567 13.85 -0.22 -27.13
N LEU A 568 13.58 1.07 -26.97
CA LEU A 568 14.38 2.15 -27.53
C LEU A 568 15.43 2.58 -26.51
N TRP A 569 16.68 2.30 -26.83
CA TRP A 569 17.80 2.48 -25.89
C TRP A 569 18.96 3.19 -26.58
N ASP A 570 19.90 3.78 -25.81
CA ASP A 570 21.08 4.36 -26.43
C ASP A 570 21.93 3.27 -27.10
N THR A 571 22.72 3.70 -28.10
CA THR A 571 23.46 2.77 -28.98
C THR A 571 24.47 1.91 -28.24
N GLU A 572 25.11 2.45 -27.18
CA GLU A 572 26.10 1.75 -26.39
C GLU A 572 25.46 0.75 -25.46
N SER A 573 24.45 1.16 -24.70
CA SER A 573 23.66 0.28 -23.83
C SER A 573 22.92 -0.80 -24.61
N ALA A 574 22.42 -0.51 -25.80
CA ALA A 574 21.79 -1.48 -26.67
C ALA A 574 22.74 -2.61 -27.07
N ARG A 575 23.99 -2.28 -27.45
CA ARG A 575 25.04 -3.25 -27.78
C ARG A 575 25.45 -4.10 -26.57
N LEU A 576 25.66 -3.47 -25.42
CA LEU A 576 26.06 -4.17 -24.18
C LEU A 576 24.95 -5.03 -23.60
N GLY A 577 23.70 -4.66 -23.80
CA GLY A 577 22.51 -5.41 -23.35
C GLY A 577 22.08 -6.53 -24.29
N GLU A 578 22.63 -6.58 -25.52
CA GLU A 578 22.31 -7.60 -26.51
C GLU A 578 22.69 -9.00 -25.96
N GLY A 579 21.74 -9.91 -25.91
CA GLY A 579 21.91 -11.25 -25.31
C GLY A 579 21.59 -11.35 -23.80
N GLN A 580 21.40 -10.25 -23.09
CA GLN A 580 20.97 -10.24 -21.69
C GLN A 580 19.47 -10.04 -21.53
N LEU A 581 18.79 -9.65 -22.60
CA LEU A 581 17.35 -9.41 -22.63
C LEU A 581 16.57 -10.65 -23.07
N PRO A 582 15.29 -10.78 -22.68
CA PRO A 582 14.43 -11.84 -23.19
C PRO A 582 14.35 -11.80 -24.72
N PRO A 583 14.28 -12.96 -25.41
CA PRO A 583 14.26 -13.01 -26.88
C PRO A 583 13.01 -12.39 -27.50
N THR A 584 12.01 -12.06 -26.70
CA THR A 584 10.78 -11.38 -27.09
C THR A 584 10.93 -9.87 -27.22
N VAL A 585 12.02 -9.30 -26.73
CA VAL A 585 12.27 -7.87 -26.71
C VAL A 585 13.15 -7.47 -27.88
N THR A 586 12.63 -6.67 -28.81
CA THR A 586 13.40 -6.08 -29.90
C THR A 586 14.05 -4.79 -29.40
N VAL A 587 15.38 -4.71 -29.45
CA VAL A 587 16.11 -3.49 -29.08
C VAL A 587 16.46 -2.72 -30.32
N LEU A 588 16.12 -1.43 -30.33
CA LEU A 588 16.53 -0.48 -31.38
C LEU A 588 17.28 0.69 -30.73
N PRO A 589 18.30 1.23 -31.43
CA PRO A 589 18.95 2.44 -30.96
C PRO A 589 17.94 3.59 -30.94
N TYR A 590 18.02 4.39 -29.90
CA TYR A 590 17.25 5.63 -29.78
C TYR A 590 17.82 6.63 -30.79
N CYS A 591 17.13 6.79 -31.90
CA CYS A 591 17.54 7.67 -33.01
C CYS A 591 16.77 8.99 -32.95
N ASP A 592 17.34 10.05 -33.59
CA ASP A 592 16.79 11.42 -33.58
C ASP A 592 15.36 11.51 -34.16
N THR A 593 14.92 10.51 -34.92
CA THR A 593 13.58 10.48 -35.49
C THR A 593 13.04 9.06 -35.53
N ILE A 594 12.12 8.73 -34.63
CA ILE A 594 11.42 7.44 -34.63
C ILE A 594 10.00 7.68 -35.14
N ARG A 595 9.78 7.29 -36.39
CA ARG A 595 8.45 7.40 -37.05
C ARG A 595 7.66 6.12 -36.84
N ASN A 596 6.37 6.26 -36.50
CA ASN A 596 5.36 5.18 -36.48
C ASN A 596 5.67 3.96 -35.64
N ILE A 597 5.88 4.17 -34.34
CA ILE A 597 6.07 3.06 -33.39
C ILE A 597 4.72 2.46 -32.96
N LEU A 598 3.73 3.29 -32.79
CA LEU A 598 2.31 2.98 -32.64
C LEU A 598 1.62 3.81 -33.73
N SER A 599 0.59 3.34 -34.36
CA SER A 599 0.02 3.85 -35.62
C SER A 599 -0.11 5.37 -35.78
N ASP A 600 -0.05 6.14 -34.67
CA ASP A 600 -0.35 7.57 -34.65
C ASP A 600 0.66 8.45 -33.90
N TYR A 601 1.86 7.93 -33.54
CA TYR A 601 2.85 8.68 -32.74
C TYR A 601 4.20 8.82 -33.43
N THR A 602 4.79 9.99 -33.27
CA THR A 602 6.18 10.27 -33.63
C THR A 602 6.95 10.75 -32.41
N LEU A 603 8.08 10.10 -32.11
CA LEU A 603 9.03 10.54 -31.10
C LEU A 603 10.24 11.14 -31.82
N TYR A 604 10.71 12.30 -31.39
CA TYR A 604 11.99 12.86 -31.81
C TYR A 604 12.66 13.59 -30.66
N GLU A 605 13.97 13.59 -30.68
CA GLU A 605 14.78 14.25 -29.66
C GLU A 605 15.14 15.67 -30.11
N LEU A 606 15.03 16.63 -29.20
CA LEU A 606 15.61 17.95 -29.34
C LEU A 606 16.92 17.95 -28.60
N GLU A 607 18.03 18.16 -29.31
CA GLU A 607 19.36 18.22 -28.73
C GLU A 607 19.37 19.18 -27.53
N ASN A 608 19.90 18.67 -26.39
CA ASN A 608 20.06 19.39 -25.15
C ASN A 608 18.78 19.90 -24.43
N ILE A 609 17.57 19.52 -24.87
CA ILE A 609 16.32 19.99 -24.25
C ILE A 609 15.47 18.83 -23.75
N GLY A 610 15.16 17.88 -24.62
CA GLY A 610 14.28 16.79 -24.25
C GLY A 610 13.72 15.99 -25.42
N THR A 611 12.73 15.17 -25.13
CA THR A 611 12.04 14.34 -26.11
C THR A 611 10.69 14.95 -26.47
N VAL A 612 10.40 15.14 -27.73
CA VAL A 612 9.10 15.58 -28.24
C VAL A 612 8.30 14.36 -28.64
N LEU A 613 7.12 14.25 -28.09
CA LEU A 613 6.09 13.28 -28.47
C LEU A 613 5.04 14.01 -29.34
N GLN A 614 4.97 13.68 -30.59
CA GLN A 614 3.95 14.20 -31.50
C GLN A 614 2.81 13.18 -31.62
N ILE A 615 1.60 13.61 -31.36
CA ILE A 615 0.37 12.83 -31.41
C ILE A 615 -0.62 13.58 -32.28
N GLY A 616 -0.76 13.16 -33.53
CA GLY A 616 -1.54 13.93 -34.51
C GLY A 616 -1.03 15.38 -34.61
N PRO A 617 -1.89 16.39 -34.44
CA PRO A 617 -1.50 17.80 -34.53
C PRO A 617 -0.81 18.30 -33.24
N GLN A 618 -0.80 17.52 -32.15
CA GLN A 618 -0.31 17.96 -30.84
C GLN A 618 1.14 17.52 -30.61
N LYS A 619 1.96 18.43 -30.08
CA LYS A 619 3.34 18.19 -29.73
C LYS A 619 3.56 18.43 -28.25
N VAL A 620 3.98 17.40 -27.53
CA VAL A 620 4.27 17.44 -26.10
C VAL A 620 5.77 17.28 -25.91
N LEU A 621 6.43 18.30 -25.37
CA LEU A 621 7.85 18.26 -25.03
C LEU A 621 8.04 17.72 -23.62
N LYS A 622 8.81 16.66 -23.44
CA LYS A 622 9.29 16.16 -22.14
C LYS A 622 10.72 16.62 -21.92
N CYS A 623 10.94 17.47 -20.94
CA CYS A 623 12.28 17.93 -20.53
C CYS A 623 12.95 16.91 -19.58
N TRP A 624 14.25 16.65 -19.77
CA TRP A 624 15.01 15.70 -18.96
C TRP A 624 15.98 16.41 -17.99
N THR A 625 16.38 15.72 -16.94
CA THR A 625 17.37 16.23 -15.97
C THR A 625 18.77 16.26 -16.61
N GLY A 626 19.48 17.35 -16.46
CA GLY A 626 20.89 17.49 -16.92
C GLY A 626 21.12 18.67 -17.85
N TYR A 627 20.05 19.21 -18.43
CA TYR A 627 20.11 20.44 -19.20
C TYR A 627 19.95 21.66 -18.29
N GLY A 628 20.55 22.78 -18.68
CA GLY A 628 20.47 24.04 -17.97
C GLY A 628 19.04 24.54 -17.74
N ILE A 629 18.90 25.77 -17.29
CA ILE A 629 17.57 26.41 -17.14
C ILE A 629 16.99 26.54 -18.55
N ILE A 630 15.90 25.80 -18.84
CA ILE A 630 15.18 25.91 -20.10
C ILE A 630 14.39 27.22 -20.05
N THR A 631 14.67 28.09 -21.00
CA THR A 631 13.95 29.36 -21.18
C THR A 631 12.76 29.16 -22.15
N ALA A 632 11.83 30.10 -22.15
CA ALA A 632 10.71 30.06 -23.11
C ALA A 632 11.17 30.07 -24.58
N GLU A 633 12.37 30.59 -24.86
CA GLU A 633 12.97 30.66 -26.20
C GLU A 633 13.50 29.28 -26.67
N ASP A 634 13.83 28.38 -25.76
CA ASP A 634 14.31 27.04 -26.05
C ASP A 634 13.16 26.07 -26.41
N ILE A 635 11.91 26.46 -26.14
CA ILE A 635 10.74 25.63 -26.40
C ILE A 635 10.26 25.88 -27.84
N PRO A 636 10.12 24.83 -28.68
CA PRO A 636 9.58 25.00 -30.01
C PRO A 636 8.19 25.68 -29.98
N ALA A 637 8.03 26.69 -30.85
CA ALA A 637 6.80 27.49 -30.88
C ALA A 637 5.53 26.70 -31.23
N ASP A 638 5.71 25.52 -31.81
CA ASP A 638 4.64 24.58 -32.18
C ASP A 638 4.34 23.53 -31.10
N CYS A 639 5.02 23.57 -29.95
CA CYS A 639 4.70 22.70 -28.82
C CYS A 639 3.40 23.15 -28.14
N THR A 640 2.47 22.22 -28.00
CA THR A 640 1.17 22.44 -27.34
C THR A 640 1.26 22.28 -25.82
N ALA A 641 2.19 21.48 -25.34
CA ALA A 641 2.42 21.27 -23.91
C ALA A 641 3.89 20.93 -23.61
N VAL A 642 4.33 21.27 -22.41
CA VAL A 642 5.65 20.98 -21.91
C VAL A 642 5.54 20.26 -20.56
N ILE A 643 6.21 19.12 -20.45
CA ILE A 643 6.35 18.40 -19.18
C ILE A 643 7.76 18.66 -18.66
N ASP A 644 7.86 19.35 -17.53
CA ASP A 644 9.16 19.67 -16.93
C ASP A 644 9.83 18.40 -16.37
N ARG A 645 11.04 18.58 -15.88
CA ARG A 645 11.83 17.51 -15.28
C ARG A 645 11.16 16.87 -14.06
N GLU A 646 10.34 17.63 -13.33
CA GLU A 646 9.61 17.20 -12.14
C GLU A 646 8.23 16.58 -12.48
N GLY A 647 7.92 16.39 -13.77
CA GLY A 647 6.66 15.85 -14.22
C GLY A 647 5.50 16.85 -14.18
N ARG A 648 5.77 18.16 -14.00
CA ARG A 648 4.74 19.19 -14.04
C ARG A 648 4.43 19.55 -15.48
N LEU A 649 3.17 19.71 -15.80
CA LEU A 649 2.71 20.08 -17.13
C LEU A 649 2.48 21.59 -17.22
N TRP A 650 2.97 22.14 -18.31
CA TRP A 650 2.74 23.53 -18.75
C TRP A 650 2.05 23.48 -20.11
N THR A 651 0.91 24.13 -20.27
CA THR A 651 0.22 24.24 -21.55
C THR A 651 0.54 25.57 -22.21
N ALA A 652 0.67 25.57 -23.52
CA ALA A 652 0.83 26.80 -24.27
C ALA A 652 -0.42 27.68 -24.16
N PRO A 653 -0.30 29.03 -24.15
CA PRO A 653 -1.45 29.93 -24.18
C PRO A 653 -2.31 29.65 -25.41
N GLY A 654 -3.60 29.34 -25.19
CA GLY A 654 -4.55 29.01 -26.24
C GLY A 654 -4.72 27.51 -26.52
N CYS A 655 -4.13 26.65 -25.73
CA CYS A 655 -4.31 25.21 -25.81
C CYS A 655 -5.42 24.75 -24.84
N ASP A 656 -6.53 24.25 -25.35
CA ASP A 656 -7.68 23.73 -24.58
C ASP A 656 -7.49 22.25 -24.16
N LEU A 657 -6.29 21.84 -23.80
CA LEU A 657 -6.09 20.52 -23.23
C LEU A 657 -6.65 20.47 -21.80
N PRO A 658 -7.56 19.55 -21.49
CA PRO A 658 -8.06 19.40 -20.12
C PRO A 658 -6.93 18.91 -19.23
N VAL A 659 -6.42 19.79 -18.35
CA VAL A 659 -5.38 19.50 -17.38
C VAL A 659 -6.01 19.13 -16.06
N TYR A 660 -5.81 17.89 -15.63
CA TYR A 660 -6.25 17.42 -14.32
C TYR A 660 -5.09 17.45 -13.34
N ARG A 661 -5.22 18.27 -12.28
CA ARG A 661 -4.22 18.39 -11.20
C ARG A 661 -4.53 17.38 -10.10
N GLY A 662 -3.86 16.26 -10.13
CA GLY A 662 -3.76 15.28 -9.04
C GLY A 662 -2.29 14.88 -8.93
N GLY A 663 -1.87 14.10 -7.95
CA GLY A 663 -0.44 13.74 -7.75
C GLY A 663 0.29 13.18 -8.98
N ASP A 664 -0.47 12.59 -9.92
CA ASP A 664 -0.04 12.27 -11.29
C ASP A 664 -0.91 13.07 -12.26
N MET A 665 -0.29 13.70 -13.25
CA MET A 665 -1.03 14.46 -14.26
C MET A 665 -1.43 13.58 -15.42
N THR A 666 -2.73 13.49 -15.70
CA THR A 666 -3.27 12.77 -16.84
C THR A 666 -3.93 13.75 -17.81
N ILE A 667 -3.56 13.70 -19.06
CA ILE A 667 -4.16 14.47 -20.14
C ILE A 667 -4.97 13.50 -21.00
N LEU A 668 -6.22 13.85 -21.28
CA LEU A 668 -7.03 13.18 -22.27
C LEU A 668 -6.81 13.90 -23.62
N LEU A 669 -6.26 13.19 -24.58
CA LEU A 669 -6.05 13.74 -25.92
C LEU A 669 -7.26 13.40 -26.80
N PRO A 670 -7.85 14.37 -27.52
CA PRO A 670 -8.96 14.09 -28.42
C PRO A 670 -8.50 13.18 -29.57
N LYS A 671 -9.33 12.20 -29.94
CA LYS A 671 -9.12 11.43 -31.19
C LYS A 671 -9.29 12.34 -32.36
N GLU A 672 -8.47 12.18 -33.39
CA GLU A 672 -8.70 12.84 -34.72
C GLU A 672 -10.13 12.56 -35.21
N GLY A 673 -10.90 13.62 -35.47
CA GLY A 673 -12.26 13.54 -36.02
C GLY A 673 -13.42 13.80 -35.05
N ALA A 674 -13.19 13.97 -33.76
CA ALA A 674 -14.21 14.48 -32.86
C ALA A 674 -14.06 16.01 -32.77
N ALA A 675 -14.95 16.74 -33.40
CA ALA A 675 -15.07 18.19 -33.20
C ALA A 675 -15.32 18.48 -31.70
N PRO A 676 -14.83 19.63 -31.16
CA PRO A 676 -14.85 19.99 -29.75
C PRO A 676 -16.24 19.95 -29.12
#